data_711dcf8a2509989e7507cdf1ad6996c3
#
_entry.id   711dcf8a2509989e7507cdf1ad6996c3
#
_cell.length_a   1.000
_cell.length_b   1.000
_cell.length_c   1.000
_cell.angle_alpha   90.00
_cell.angle_beta   90.00
_cell.angle_gamma   90.00
#
_symmetry.space_group_name_H-M   'P 1'
#
loop_
_entity.id
_entity.type
_entity.pdbx_description
1 polymer ?
#
loop_
_entity_poly.entity_id
_entity_poly.type
_entity_poly.pdbx_seq_one_letter_code
_entity_poly.pdbx_strand_id
1 'polypeptide(L)'
;MALDKIRLIASYERKIIRRHLSFWIFLICIVFGIAGVQWYLQVDSPVWAESALSATVPYMNAWFFNLLQSLLVIFVGVEFVWRDRRLGTNETFLSRSETNVEYMFGKIWGVMKLCLLLNLVSIGIAIMIHLLFMETVAFKPLLYLFYLFTLTFPALVFVFGISLFAAMLIRNYYLALLLLMIGFIGSYFATPWVLYGTFDPWARSLPLLFSDAIGFANIGILLLHRLAYFFCGIGLIFLSVLLVKRMDDRRSAFRKVLGILASGFILLGIFAGALYLNTYLDINQRRVRFRIAQEKYMKSDRVQVVSNRMVYKQSGDRLHVESFLLLVNKSKQSIDTPILYLNPGLSIVSLTSEEQELFYNREGHVVVIKRRMECGEELPLRVEYEGIIDEAICYLELPDEEYHDTRMGILPLSADPLGNMPKTRHELYSNGGRFAHVGNKYTILLPECLWYLSAVPPVNLQIPSMKDFDFTDYRLEVEGQESKTVISQGSMKKNEKGISYSNDHPLPRLSLCIGDYEQKTITVDSLSFGVYYFPGHDFWTEGYNLSPDSSRLLMSYHLGVLERQTGNSLPVNRLSIVEMPLNFRPYLRQGQLGSNFVQPELVFFPEKLFTESYRSIKDILKLLKTKRSLDSEVEGVALRSNVLNRFFEPIYNIMPMYQEFRTTIYSDKFPCIGDLIYEIRFSGQSKDHLSLNEKVKTIQYWDGRSLRGALMDRDNPVEYIMLKKKREHINSLIATRVEMMYMWDFIEDFVKCHPFQRVDFDVFAREFKDQFNVNIDSLLERYYADDRLPTLFVQDLKMESYNGIPLGSCKVYNPSNIDGVLRVDGYDQKLRRQRPNYFLIPAKSCKEIRVRNYTIPNFAVELGLCCNLPDKIWY
;
A
#
# COMPACT_ATOMS: atom_id res chain seq x y z
N MET A 1 7.04 -56.23 -3.57
CA MET A 1 6.00 -56.88 -2.74
C MET A 1 5.23 -55.88 -1.87
N ALA A 2 5.82 -55.08 -0.99
CA ALA A 2 5.09 -54.06 -0.20
C ALA A 2 4.48 -52.93 -1.06
N LEU A 3 5.22 -52.40 -2.03
CA LEU A 3 4.75 -51.38 -2.95
C LEU A 3 3.59 -51.85 -3.85
N ASP A 4 3.57 -53.11 -4.22
CA ASP A 4 2.50 -53.66 -5.07
C ASP A 4 1.21 -53.80 -4.29
N LYS A 5 1.30 -54.16 -3.00
CA LYS A 5 0.15 -54.18 -2.09
C LYS A 5 -0.45 -52.77 -1.90
N ILE A 6 0.42 -51.78 -1.65
CA ILE A 6 0.02 -50.35 -1.54
C ILE A 6 -0.70 -49.89 -2.82
N ARG A 7 -0.14 -50.23 -3.99
CA ARG A 7 -0.75 -49.88 -5.30
C ARG A 7 -2.11 -50.55 -5.50
N LEU A 8 -2.23 -51.83 -5.09
CA LEU A 8 -3.47 -52.57 -5.18
C LEU A 8 -4.57 -51.98 -4.29
N ILE A 9 -4.26 -51.71 -3.02
CA ILE A 9 -5.16 -51.04 -2.08
C ILE A 9 -5.56 -49.67 -2.58
N ALA A 10 -4.61 -48.88 -3.07
CA ALA A 10 -4.89 -47.55 -3.66
C ALA A 10 -5.82 -47.61 -4.87
N SER A 11 -5.64 -48.64 -5.72
CA SER A 11 -6.53 -48.86 -6.87
C SER A 11 -7.95 -49.20 -6.47
N TYR A 12 -8.08 -50.04 -5.45
CA TYR A 12 -9.39 -50.45 -4.92
C TYR A 12 -10.10 -49.29 -4.25
N GLU A 13 -9.39 -48.49 -3.44
CA GLU A 13 -9.95 -47.33 -2.76
C GLU A 13 -10.51 -46.30 -3.76
N ARG A 14 -9.75 -46.00 -4.83
CA ARG A 14 -10.22 -45.11 -5.89
C ARG A 14 -11.50 -45.65 -6.58
N LYS A 15 -11.61 -46.96 -6.81
CA LYS A 15 -12.82 -47.56 -7.36
C LYS A 15 -14.02 -47.40 -6.43
N ILE A 16 -13.82 -47.56 -5.11
CA ILE A 16 -14.89 -47.37 -4.11
C ILE A 16 -15.35 -45.91 -4.15
N ILE A 17 -14.44 -44.95 -4.01
CA ILE A 17 -14.80 -43.53 -3.95
C ILE A 17 -15.60 -43.10 -5.22
N ARG A 18 -15.17 -43.57 -6.40
CA ARG A 18 -15.84 -43.25 -7.66
C ARG A 18 -17.25 -43.88 -7.80
N ARG A 19 -17.57 -44.92 -7.02
CA ARG A 19 -18.89 -45.54 -7.03
C ARG A 19 -19.90 -44.84 -6.15
N HIS A 20 -19.47 -43.97 -5.23
CA HIS A 20 -20.35 -43.17 -4.40
C HIS A 20 -20.96 -42.02 -5.19
N LEU A 21 -22.27 -41.84 -5.12
CA LEU A 21 -22.98 -40.75 -5.75
C LEU A 21 -22.47 -39.38 -5.24
N SER A 22 -22.16 -39.29 -3.96
CA SER A 22 -21.61 -38.08 -3.33
C SER A 22 -20.33 -37.62 -4.01
N PHE A 23 -19.47 -38.55 -4.47
CA PHE A 23 -18.27 -38.16 -5.23
C PHE A 23 -18.60 -37.45 -6.54
N TRP A 24 -19.57 -37.93 -7.27
CA TRP A 24 -19.97 -37.36 -8.55
C TRP A 24 -20.66 -36.00 -8.37
N ILE A 25 -21.51 -35.86 -7.33
CA ILE A 25 -22.09 -34.58 -6.96
C ILE A 25 -20.99 -33.57 -6.63
N PHE A 26 -20.02 -33.96 -5.79
CA PHE A 26 -18.88 -33.10 -5.46
C PHE A 26 -18.02 -32.76 -6.67
N LEU A 27 -17.77 -33.73 -7.54
CA LEU A 27 -17.00 -33.51 -8.78
C LEU A 27 -17.72 -32.50 -9.69
N ILE A 28 -19.01 -32.65 -9.88
CA ILE A 28 -19.84 -31.72 -10.67
C ILE A 28 -19.81 -30.34 -10.05
N CYS A 29 -20.06 -30.22 -8.74
CA CYS A 29 -20.02 -28.95 -8.03
C CYS A 29 -18.62 -28.28 -8.12
N ILE A 30 -17.54 -29.05 -8.00
CA ILE A 30 -16.18 -28.55 -8.14
C ILE A 30 -15.93 -28.07 -9.58
N VAL A 31 -16.23 -28.90 -10.57
CA VAL A 31 -15.94 -28.56 -11.99
C VAL A 31 -16.76 -27.35 -12.43
N PHE A 32 -18.09 -27.36 -12.18
CA PHE A 32 -18.94 -26.22 -12.55
C PHE A 32 -18.64 -24.98 -11.69
N GLY A 33 -18.38 -25.16 -10.39
CA GLY A 33 -18.02 -24.07 -9.50
C GLY A 33 -16.72 -23.38 -9.94
N ILE A 34 -15.69 -24.19 -10.26
CA ILE A 34 -14.41 -23.65 -10.74
C ILE A 34 -14.58 -23.01 -12.13
N ALA A 35 -15.26 -23.67 -13.04
CA ALA A 35 -15.51 -23.11 -14.36
C ALA A 35 -16.28 -21.78 -14.26
N GLY A 36 -17.33 -21.72 -13.43
CA GLY A 36 -18.11 -20.51 -13.20
C GLY A 36 -17.29 -19.40 -12.54
N VAL A 37 -16.51 -19.73 -11.51
CA VAL A 37 -15.63 -18.76 -10.85
C VAL A 37 -14.55 -18.27 -11.81
N GLN A 38 -13.91 -19.17 -12.56
CA GLN A 38 -12.88 -18.78 -13.53
C GLN A 38 -13.48 -17.94 -14.66
N TRP A 39 -14.67 -18.31 -15.15
CA TRP A 39 -15.38 -17.50 -16.13
C TRP A 39 -15.65 -16.09 -15.61
N TYR A 40 -16.27 -15.98 -14.43
CA TYR A 40 -16.57 -14.68 -13.82
C TYR A 40 -15.31 -13.84 -13.61
N LEU A 41 -14.25 -14.44 -13.07
CA LEU A 41 -13.01 -13.73 -12.75
C LEU A 41 -12.22 -13.31 -14.00
N GLN A 42 -12.18 -14.16 -15.03
CA GLN A 42 -11.36 -13.90 -16.21
C GLN A 42 -12.09 -13.16 -17.32
N VAL A 43 -13.42 -13.30 -17.42
CA VAL A 43 -14.21 -12.74 -18.53
C VAL A 43 -15.01 -11.53 -18.11
N ASP A 44 -15.71 -11.60 -16.97
CA ASP A 44 -16.70 -10.59 -16.59
C ASP A 44 -16.24 -9.63 -15.48
N SER A 45 -15.23 -10.02 -14.69
CA SER A 45 -14.80 -9.17 -13.57
C SER A 45 -13.82 -8.09 -14.02
N PRO A 46 -14.15 -6.80 -13.83
CA PRO A 46 -13.21 -5.71 -14.09
C PRO A 46 -11.94 -5.81 -13.22
N VAL A 47 -12.05 -6.32 -11.99
CA VAL A 47 -10.93 -6.45 -11.04
C VAL A 47 -9.79 -7.30 -11.62
N TRP A 48 -10.13 -8.34 -12.40
CA TRP A 48 -9.12 -9.23 -12.99
C TRP A 48 -8.51 -8.70 -14.28
N ALA A 49 -9.28 -7.94 -15.03
CA ALA A 49 -8.73 -7.20 -16.17
C ALA A 49 -7.69 -6.17 -15.72
N GLU A 50 -7.84 -5.69 -14.47
CA GLU A 50 -6.96 -4.70 -13.87
C GLU A 50 -5.61 -5.25 -13.45
N SER A 51 -5.57 -6.49 -12.94
CA SER A 51 -4.36 -7.06 -12.37
C SER A 51 -3.54 -7.95 -13.32
N ALA A 52 -3.63 -7.84 -14.59
CA ALA A 52 -3.05 -8.64 -15.69
C ALA A 52 -1.68 -9.33 -15.47
N LEU A 53 -1.38 -9.68 -14.25
CA LEU A 53 -0.18 -10.41 -13.85
C LEU A 53 -0.32 -11.90 -14.23
N SER A 54 0.74 -12.50 -14.71
CA SER A 54 0.78 -13.92 -15.07
C SER A 54 0.43 -14.86 -13.90
N ALA A 55 0.60 -14.38 -12.66
CA ALA A 55 0.33 -15.14 -11.45
C ALA A 55 -1.13 -15.15 -11.00
N THR A 56 -1.92 -14.18 -11.41
CA THR A 56 -3.25 -13.94 -10.84
C THR A 56 -4.17 -15.13 -11.06
N VAL A 57 -4.29 -15.60 -12.29
CA VAL A 57 -5.16 -16.74 -12.64
C VAL A 57 -4.70 -18.05 -11.97
N PRO A 58 -3.40 -18.45 -12.04
CA PRO A 58 -2.91 -19.64 -11.34
C PRO A 58 -3.12 -19.59 -9.83
N TYR A 59 -2.85 -18.44 -9.20
CA TYR A 59 -3.02 -18.25 -7.77
C TYR A 59 -4.47 -18.43 -7.34
N MET A 60 -5.39 -17.75 -8.01
CA MET A 60 -6.79 -17.81 -7.64
C MET A 60 -7.40 -19.18 -7.91
N ASN A 61 -7.01 -19.82 -9.00
CA ASN A 61 -7.42 -21.20 -9.25
C ASN A 61 -6.97 -22.12 -8.11
N ALA A 62 -5.71 -22.04 -7.73
CA ALA A 62 -5.17 -22.84 -6.62
C ALA A 62 -5.88 -22.53 -5.30
N TRP A 63 -6.14 -21.26 -5.01
CA TRP A 63 -6.78 -20.84 -3.77
C TRP A 63 -8.25 -21.33 -3.66
N PHE A 64 -9.07 -21.07 -4.68
CA PHE A 64 -10.46 -21.53 -4.71
C PHE A 64 -10.56 -23.04 -4.66
N PHE A 65 -9.76 -23.71 -5.47
CA PHE A 65 -9.75 -25.15 -5.49
C PHE A 65 -9.33 -25.73 -4.15
N ASN A 66 -8.34 -25.12 -3.50
CA ASN A 66 -7.86 -25.55 -2.19
C ASN A 66 -8.95 -25.51 -1.13
N LEU A 67 -9.81 -24.48 -1.13
CA LEU A 67 -10.95 -24.41 -0.21
C LEU A 67 -11.97 -25.52 -0.49
N LEU A 68 -12.41 -25.66 -1.75
CA LEU A 68 -13.38 -26.68 -2.14
C LEU A 68 -12.87 -28.10 -1.90
N GLN A 69 -11.60 -28.34 -2.26
CA GLN A 69 -10.96 -29.62 -2.06
C GLN A 69 -10.82 -29.97 -0.56
N SER A 70 -10.55 -28.96 0.28
CA SER A 70 -10.42 -29.19 1.71
C SER A 70 -11.73 -29.66 2.35
N LEU A 71 -12.86 -29.11 1.93
CA LEU A 71 -14.18 -29.62 2.33
C LEU A 71 -14.35 -31.09 1.94
N LEU A 72 -14.06 -31.41 0.67
CA LEU A 72 -14.12 -32.80 0.20
C LEU A 72 -13.21 -33.72 1.04
N VAL A 73 -11.99 -33.28 1.33
CA VAL A 73 -11.00 -34.04 2.07
C VAL A 73 -11.40 -34.26 3.53
N ILE A 74 -12.07 -33.32 4.17
CA ILE A 74 -12.64 -33.49 5.51
C ILE A 74 -13.67 -34.62 5.50
N PHE A 75 -14.63 -34.58 4.57
CA PHE A 75 -15.64 -35.64 4.44
C PHE A 75 -15.01 -36.99 4.12
N VAL A 76 -14.14 -37.07 3.15
CA VAL A 76 -13.46 -38.31 2.75
C VAL A 76 -12.57 -38.83 3.84
N GLY A 77 -11.86 -38.00 4.60
CA GLY A 77 -10.99 -38.37 5.70
C GLY A 77 -11.75 -38.98 6.89
N VAL A 78 -12.91 -38.43 7.22
CA VAL A 78 -13.78 -38.97 8.25
C VAL A 78 -14.44 -40.28 7.78
N GLU A 79 -15.02 -40.29 6.57
CA GLU A 79 -15.65 -41.48 6.00
C GLU A 79 -14.68 -42.63 5.82
N PHE A 80 -13.44 -42.35 5.47
CA PHE A 80 -12.31 -43.28 5.32
C PHE A 80 -12.14 -44.20 6.57
N VAL A 81 -12.24 -43.60 7.76
CA VAL A 81 -12.09 -44.33 9.04
C VAL A 81 -13.37 -45.04 9.42
N TRP A 82 -14.51 -44.39 9.23
CA TRP A 82 -15.80 -44.89 9.74
C TRP A 82 -16.47 -45.88 8.83
N ARG A 83 -16.17 -45.89 7.53
CA ARG A 83 -16.74 -46.85 6.56
C ARG A 83 -16.46 -48.29 6.93
N ASP A 84 -15.20 -48.57 7.23
CA ASP A 84 -14.80 -49.94 7.58
C ASP A 84 -15.36 -50.40 8.94
N ARG A 85 -15.58 -49.46 9.85
CA ARG A 85 -16.24 -49.73 11.14
C ARG A 85 -17.72 -50.03 10.97
N ARG A 86 -18.45 -49.31 10.10
CA ARG A 86 -19.87 -49.49 9.85
C ARG A 86 -20.18 -50.84 9.16
N LEU A 87 -19.31 -51.27 8.26
CA LEU A 87 -19.51 -52.47 7.48
C LEU A 87 -19.15 -53.74 8.23
N GLY A 88 -18.63 -53.66 9.46
CA GLY A 88 -18.15 -54.83 10.23
C GLY A 88 -16.96 -55.55 9.57
N THR A 89 -16.40 -55.00 8.51
CA THR A 89 -15.29 -55.58 7.73
C THR A 89 -13.93 -55.43 8.40
N ASN A 90 -13.87 -54.69 9.52
CA ASN A 90 -12.61 -54.48 10.25
C ASN A 90 -11.91 -55.79 10.63
N GLU A 91 -12.64 -56.79 11.10
CA GLU A 91 -12.07 -58.06 11.54
C GLU A 91 -11.43 -58.82 10.36
N THR A 92 -12.06 -58.80 9.18
CA THR A 92 -11.55 -59.46 7.99
C THR A 92 -10.34 -58.76 7.42
N PHE A 93 -10.24 -57.46 7.46
CA PHE A 93 -9.05 -56.72 6.98
C PHE A 93 -7.90 -56.78 8.00
N LEU A 94 -8.20 -56.70 9.29
CA LEU A 94 -7.18 -56.73 10.35
C LEU A 94 -6.61 -58.11 10.59
N SER A 95 -7.25 -59.22 10.13
CA SER A 95 -6.73 -60.56 10.18
C SER A 95 -5.80 -60.96 9.00
N ARG A 96 -5.72 -60.13 7.94
CA ARG A 96 -4.84 -60.41 6.80
C ARG A 96 -3.36 -60.10 7.09
N SER A 97 -2.45 -60.62 6.28
CA SER A 97 -0.99 -60.51 6.43
C SER A 97 -0.40 -59.12 6.10
N GLU A 98 -1.24 -58.12 5.86
CA GLU A 98 -0.85 -56.76 5.55
C GLU A 98 -0.48 -55.99 6.81
N THR A 99 0.49 -55.09 6.75
CA THR A 99 0.84 -54.19 7.85
C THR A 99 -0.14 -53.01 7.93
N ASN A 100 -0.33 -52.39 9.10
CA ASN A 100 -1.13 -51.20 9.27
C ASN A 100 -0.66 -50.06 8.31
N VAL A 101 0.64 -50.01 8.08
CA VAL A 101 1.26 -49.04 7.18
C VAL A 101 0.87 -49.30 5.74
N GLU A 102 1.04 -50.52 5.23
CA GLU A 102 0.65 -50.89 3.87
C GLU A 102 -0.83 -50.58 3.62
N TYR A 103 -1.69 -50.91 4.58
CA TYR A 103 -3.12 -50.66 4.50
C TYR A 103 -3.45 -49.14 4.49
N MET A 104 -3.01 -48.42 5.50
CA MET A 104 -3.31 -46.96 5.62
C MET A 104 -2.67 -46.15 4.51
N PHE A 105 -1.38 -46.42 4.19
CA PHE A 105 -0.74 -45.71 3.10
C PHE A 105 -1.32 -46.03 1.73
N GLY A 106 -1.76 -47.28 1.52
CA GLY A 106 -2.47 -47.63 0.30
C GLY A 106 -3.76 -46.83 0.11
N LYS A 107 -4.56 -46.75 1.17
CA LYS A 107 -5.78 -45.93 1.13
C LYS A 107 -5.49 -44.43 0.96
N ILE A 108 -4.56 -43.86 1.76
CA ILE A 108 -4.13 -42.47 1.66
C ILE A 108 -3.66 -42.15 0.24
N TRP A 109 -2.80 -43.03 -0.32
CA TRP A 109 -2.30 -42.83 -1.69
C TRP A 109 -3.40 -42.88 -2.75
N GLY A 110 -4.44 -43.69 -2.53
CA GLY A 110 -5.63 -43.72 -3.37
C GLY A 110 -6.39 -42.39 -3.39
N VAL A 111 -6.64 -41.81 -2.22
CA VAL A 111 -7.30 -40.51 -2.05
C VAL A 111 -6.42 -39.39 -2.62
N MET A 112 -5.12 -39.36 -2.29
CA MET A 112 -4.19 -38.35 -2.76
C MET A 112 -4.08 -38.32 -4.29
N LYS A 113 -4.01 -39.49 -4.94
CA LYS A 113 -4.02 -39.56 -6.40
C LYS A 113 -5.30 -38.99 -7.01
N LEU A 114 -6.44 -39.23 -6.37
CA LEU A 114 -7.71 -38.68 -6.82
C LEU A 114 -7.74 -37.16 -6.70
N CYS A 115 -7.30 -36.63 -5.56
CA CYS A 115 -7.20 -35.20 -5.32
C CYS A 115 -6.23 -34.51 -6.31
N LEU A 116 -5.06 -35.12 -6.57
CA LEU A 116 -4.13 -34.60 -7.57
C LEU A 116 -4.74 -34.59 -8.99
N LEU A 117 -5.51 -35.64 -9.36
CA LEU A 117 -6.21 -35.65 -10.64
C LEU A 117 -7.23 -34.50 -10.73
N LEU A 118 -7.99 -34.25 -9.66
CA LEU A 118 -8.95 -33.14 -9.61
C LEU A 118 -8.23 -31.77 -9.74
N ASN A 119 -7.07 -31.63 -9.11
CA ASN A 119 -6.23 -30.44 -9.29
C ASN A 119 -5.82 -30.23 -10.76
N LEU A 120 -5.36 -31.30 -11.42
CA LEU A 120 -4.99 -31.22 -12.85
C LEU A 120 -6.18 -30.86 -13.73
N VAL A 121 -7.37 -31.37 -13.44
CA VAL A 121 -8.60 -30.97 -14.15
C VAL A 121 -8.92 -29.49 -13.90
N SER A 122 -8.83 -29.02 -12.66
CA SER A 122 -9.03 -27.61 -12.33
C SER A 122 -8.05 -26.70 -13.06
N ILE A 123 -6.76 -27.07 -13.06
CA ILE A 123 -5.72 -26.35 -13.79
C ILE A 123 -6.02 -26.34 -15.29
N GLY A 124 -6.44 -27.48 -15.84
CA GLY A 124 -6.81 -27.59 -17.26
C GLY A 124 -7.96 -26.65 -17.65
N ILE A 125 -9.00 -26.56 -16.81
CA ILE A 125 -10.11 -25.63 -17.01
C ILE A 125 -9.61 -24.18 -16.98
N ALA A 126 -8.81 -23.82 -15.97
CA ALA A 126 -8.27 -22.48 -15.83
C ALA A 126 -7.37 -22.07 -17.00
N ILE A 127 -6.51 -22.99 -17.47
CA ILE A 127 -5.66 -22.78 -18.65
C ILE A 127 -6.52 -22.62 -19.92
N MET A 128 -7.53 -23.43 -20.08
CA MET A 128 -8.42 -23.35 -21.24
C MET A 128 -9.12 -21.98 -21.32
N ILE A 129 -9.67 -21.52 -20.20
CA ILE A 129 -10.33 -20.20 -20.13
C ILE A 129 -9.30 -19.09 -20.35
N HIS A 130 -8.10 -19.19 -19.75
CA HIS A 130 -7.02 -18.23 -19.95
C HIS A 130 -6.65 -18.09 -21.44
N LEU A 131 -6.39 -19.21 -22.12
CA LEU A 131 -5.97 -19.18 -23.52
C LEU A 131 -7.05 -18.72 -24.49
N LEU A 132 -8.35 -18.94 -24.14
CA LEU A 132 -9.46 -18.56 -25.01
C LEU A 132 -9.91 -17.11 -24.84
N PHE A 133 -9.77 -16.54 -23.63
CA PHE A 133 -10.41 -15.27 -23.30
C PHE A 133 -9.44 -14.18 -22.79
N MET A 134 -8.21 -14.53 -22.43
CA MET A 134 -7.25 -13.56 -21.87
C MET A 134 -6.06 -13.34 -22.81
N GLU A 135 -6.21 -12.45 -23.77
CA GLU A 135 -5.12 -12.11 -24.71
C GLU A 135 -4.02 -11.25 -24.09
N THR A 136 -4.32 -10.51 -23.01
CA THR A 136 -3.43 -9.49 -22.44
C THR A 136 -2.54 -10.01 -21.32
N VAL A 137 -2.84 -11.19 -20.78
CA VAL A 137 -2.11 -11.79 -19.65
C VAL A 137 -1.10 -12.81 -20.18
N ALA A 138 0.17 -12.62 -19.81
CA ALA A 138 1.23 -13.54 -20.20
C ALA A 138 0.98 -14.94 -19.60
N PHE A 139 0.93 -15.96 -20.45
CA PHE A 139 0.75 -17.35 -20.06
C PHE A 139 2.07 -17.97 -19.58
N LYS A 140 2.16 -18.28 -18.29
CA LYS A 140 3.31 -18.97 -17.68
C LYS A 140 2.88 -20.29 -17.03
N PRO A 141 2.97 -21.43 -17.73
CA PRO A 141 2.47 -22.74 -17.24
C PRO A 141 3.14 -23.20 -15.94
N LEU A 142 4.41 -22.82 -15.71
CA LEU A 142 5.13 -23.17 -14.49
C LEU A 142 4.49 -22.60 -13.22
N LEU A 143 3.78 -21.47 -13.30
CA LEU A 143 3.10 -20.88 -12.14
C LEU A 143 1.93 -21.73 -11.64
N TYR A 144 1.22 -22.41 -12.52
CA TYR A 144 0.18 -23.35 -12.13
C TYR A 144 0.74 -24.51 -11.31
N LEU A 145 1.89 -25.06 -11.73
CA LEU A 145 2.58 -26.11 -10.99
C LEU A 145 3.17 -25.58 -9.68
N PHE A 146 3.73 -24.38 -9.71
CA PHE A 146 4.27 -23.75 -8.51
C PHE A 146 3.21 -23.62 -7.43
N TYR A 147 2.04 -23.06 -7.73
CA TYR A 147 0.96 -22.93 -6.76
C TYR A 147 0.33 -24.27 -6.34
N LEU A 148 0.32 -25.25 -7.23
CA LEU A 148 -0.07 -26.60 -6.88
C LEU A 148 0.81 -27.19 -5.78
N PHE A 149 2.14 -27.05 -5.91
CA PHE A 149 3.07 -27.64 -4.96
C PHE A 149 3.30 -26.79 -3.73
N THR A 150 3.26 -25.49 -3.84
CA THR A 150 3.51 -24.59 -2.69
C THR A 150 2.25 -24.26 -1.90
N LEU A 151 1.12 -24.11 -2.53
CA LEU A 151 -0.12 -23.72 -1.85
C LEU A 151 -1.03 -24.91 -1.59
N THR A 152 -1.41 -25.65 -2.65
CA THR A 152 -2.46 -26.68 -2.57
C THR A 152 -1.97 -27.95 -1.89
N PHE A 153 -0.81 -28.46 -2.27
CA PHE A 153 -0.30 -29.72 -1.76
C PHE A 153 -0.02 -29.72 -0.25
N PRO A 154 0.65 -28.72 0.33
CA PRO A 154 0.82 -28.65 1.79
C PRO A 154 -0.50 -28.56 2.56
N ALA A 155 -1.45 -27.76 2.07
CA ALA A 155 -2.78 -27.67 2.68
C ALA A 155 -3.54 -29.00 2.60
N LEU A 156 -3.50 -29.66 1.45
CA LEU A 156 -4.11 -30.97 1.25
C LEU A 156 -3.58 -32.01 2.25
N VAL A 157 -2.25 -32.10 2.39
CA VAL A 157 -1.60 -33.02 3.33
C VAL A 157 -1.97 -32.71 4.77
N PHE A 158 -2.01 -31.43 5.13
CA PHE A 158 -2.39 -31.01 6.48
C PHE A 158 -3.85 -31.29 6.79
N VAL A 159 -4.78 -30.87 5.92
CA VAL A 159 -6.23 -31.07 6.12
C VAL A 159 -6.56 -32.55 6.16
N PHE A 160 -5.93 -33.36 5.31
CA PHE A 160 -6.12 -34.81 5.33
C PHE A 160 -5.57 -35.43 6.61
N GLY A 161 -4.36 -35.03 7.04
CA GLY A 161 -3.76 -35.51 8.28
C GLY A 161 -4.60 -35.21 9.52
N ILE A 162 -5.07 -33.95 9.64
CA ILE A 162 -5.91 -33.59 10.80
C ILE A 162 -7.28 -34.27 10.76
N SER A 163 -7.85 -34.46 9.57
CA SER A 163 -9.14 -35.14 9.40
C SER A 163 -9.05 -36.62 9.80
N LEU A 164 -7.98 -37.31 9.38
CA LEU A 164 -7.72 -38.69 9.78
C LEU A 164 -7.48 -38.80 11.29
N PHE A 165 -6.64 -37.92 11.83
CA PHE A 165 -6.31 -37.92 13.26
C PHE A 165 -7.55 -37.67 14.11
N ALA A 166 -8.35 -36.67 13.78
CA ALA A 166 -9.59 -36.37 14.48
C ALA A 166 -10.60 -37.56 14.40
N ALA A 167 -10.75 -38.16 13.22
CA ALA A 167 -11.65 -39.29 13.03
C ALA A 167 -11.22 -40.55 13.78
N MET A 168 -9.90 -40.75 14.01
CA MET A 168 -9.39 -41.85 14.83
C MET A 168 -9.58 -41.59 16.32
N LEU A 169 -9.42 -40.34 16.77
CA LEU A 169 -9.49 -39.93 18.15
C LEU A 169 -10.94 -39.85 18.64
N ILE A 170 -11.81 -39.27 17.84
CA ILE A 170 -13.22 -39.04 18.18
C ILE A 170 -14.04 -40.26 17.79
N ARG A 171 -14.72 -40.89 18.77
CA ARG A 171 -15.49 -42.10 18.55
C ARG A 171 -16.89 -41.90 17.93
N ASN A 172 -17.23 -40.69 17.57
CA ASN A 172 -18.51 -40.32 16.95
C ASN A 172 -18.27 -39.65 15.61
N TYR A 173 -18.86 -40.19 14.53
CA TYR A 173 -18.74 -39.70 13.18
C TYR A 173 -19.21 -38.24 13.05
N TYR A 174 -20.41 -37.96 13.52
CA TYR A 174 -21.03 -36.65 13.39
C TYR A 174 -20.28 -35.59 14.21
N LEU A 175 -19.82 -35.97 15.42
CA LEU A 175 -19.04 -35.06 16.26
C LEU A 175 -17.67 -34.74 15.63
N ALA A 176 -16.99 -35.74 15.06
CA ALA A 176 -15.72 -35.53 14.36
C ALA A 176 -15.89 -34.58 13.16
N LEU A 177 -16.93 -34.81 12.36
CA LEU A 177 -17.26 -33.98 11.22
C LEU A 177 -17.60 -32.55 11.65
N LEU A 178 -18.45 -32.39 12.67
CA LEU A 178 -18.84 -31.07 13.19
C LEU A 178 -17.64 -30.27 13.68
N LEU A 179 -16.76 -30.88 14.49
CA LEU A 179 -15.57 -30.22 15.01
C LEU A 179 -14.58 -29.83 13.90
N LEU A 180 -14.40 -30.68 12.88
CA LEU A 180 -13.58 -30.38 11.72
C LEU A 180 -14.18 -29.26 10.89
N MET A 181 -15.48 -29.19 10.72
CA MET A 181 -16.16 -28.10 10.00
C MET A 181 -16.07 -26.77 10.78
N ILE A 182 -16.26 -26.80 12.11
CA ILE A 182 -16.04 -25.61 12.95
C ILE A 182 -14.59 -25.16 12.85
N GLY A 183 -13.64 -26.10 12.91
CA GLY A 183 -12.21 -25.81 12.73
C GLY A 183 -11.89 -25.24 11.36
N PHE A 184 -12.51 -25.75 10.29
CA PHE A 184 -12.37 -25.22 8.94
C PHE A 184 -12.87 -23.77 8.84
N ILE A 185 -14.10 -23.51 9.31
CA ILE A 185 -14.69 -22.17 9.30
C ILE A 185 -13.89 -21.23 10.20
N GLY A 186 -13.55 -21.67 11.41
CA GLY A 186 -12.74 -20.87 12.35
C GLY A 186 -11.34 -20.55 11.79
N SER A 187 -10.69 -21.54 11.15
CA SER A 187 -9.39 -21.30 10.52
C SER A 187 -9.48 -20.34 9.35
N TYR A 188 -10.59 -20.32 8.64
CA TYR A 188 -10.77 -19.37 7.54
C TYR A 188 -10.98 -17.93 8.02
N PHE A 189 -11.75 -17.70 9.07
CA PHE A 189 -12.09 -16.36 9.52
C PHE A 189 -11.17 -15.80 10.62
N ALA A 190 -10.70 -16.64 11.54
CA ALA A 190 -9.98 -16.18 12.73
C ALA A 190 -8.45 -16.30 12.65
N THR A 191 -7.93 -17.34 12.00
CA THR A 191 -6.50 -17.66 12.08
C THR A 191 -5.56 -16.70 11.32
N PRO A 192 -5.98 -16.02 10.23
CA PRO A 192 -5.11 -15.02 9.61
C PRO A 192 -4.72 -13.89 10.56
N TRP A 193 -5.50 -13.68 11.63
CA TRP A 193 -5.34 -12.60 12.61
C TRP A 193 -4.47 -12.97 13.80
N VAL A 194 -4.18 -14.28 13.96
CA VAL A 194 -3.48 -14.78 15.11
C VAL A 194 -2.01 -15.02 14.77
N LEU A 195 -1.11 -14.44 15.57
CA LEU A 195 0.34 -14.64 15.48
C LEU A 195 0.87 -14.55 14.03
N TYR A 196 0.54 -13.43 13.38
CA TYR A 196 1.03 -13.13 12.03
C TYR A 196 0.64 -14.16 10.96
N GLY A 197 -0.53 -14.76 11.10
CA GLY A 197 -0.99 -15.79 10.17
C GLY A 197 -0.29 -17.13 10.30
N THR A 198 0.45 -17.36 11.39
CA THR A 198 1.11 -18.65 11.64
C THR A 198 0.11 -19.81 11.63
N PHE A 199 -1.12 -19.59 12.06
CA PHE A 199 -2.20 -20.58 12.07
C PHE A 199 -3.12 -20.51 10.85
N ASP A 200 -2.67 -19.93 9.74
CA ASP A 200 -3.43 -19.83 8.49
C ASP A 200 -3.09 -20.97 7.52
N PRO A 201 -3.82 -22.11 7.52
CA PRO A 201 -3.55 -23.22 6.62
C PRO A 201 -3.81 -22.88 5.15
N TRP A 202 -4.55 -21.82 4.88
CA TRP A 202 -4.94 -21.35 3.55
C TRP A 202 -3.95 -20.39 2.94
N ALA A 203 -2.96 -19.95 3.71
CA ALA A 203 -1.94 -18.98 3.31
C ALA A 203 -2.50 -17.62 2.81
N ARG A 204 -3.65 -17.19 3.36
CA ARG A 204 -4.26 -15.89 3.03
C ARG A 204 -3.42 -14.70 3.48
N SER A 205 -2.63 -14.92 4.55
CA SER A 205 -1.76 -13.93 5.18
C SER A 205 -0.40 -13.76 4.50
N LEU A 206 -0.13 -14.48 3.41
CA LEU A 206 1.18 -14.49 2.77
C LEU A 206 1.20 -13.66 1.48
N PRO A 207 2.34 -13.01 1.16
CA PRO A 207 2.58 -12.37 -0.13
C PRO A 207 2.80 -13.45 -1.20
N LEU A 208 1.73 -13.83 -1.90
CA LEU A 208 1.71 -14.97 -2.83
C LEU A 208 1.82 -14.59 -4.30
N LEU A 209 1.77 -13.28 -4.64
CA LEU A 209 1.79 -12.86 -6.03
C LEU A 209 3.21 -12.86 -6.60
N PHE A 210 3.35 -13.47 -7.75
CA PHE A 210 4.56 -13.47 -8.55
C PHE A 210 4.59 -12.21 -9.43
N SER A 211 5.66 -11.44 -9.33
CA SER A 211 5.93 -10.35 -10.25
C SER A 211 6.48 -10.89 -11.57
N ASP A 212 5.98 -10.39 -12.69
CA ASP A 212 6.50 -10.76 -14.01
C ASP A 212 7.94 -10.27 -14.20
N ALA A 213 8.33 -9.18 -13.54
CA ALA A 213 9.64 -8.56 -13.61
C ALA A 213 10.69 -9.25 -12.72
N ILE A 214 10.37 -9.48 -11.44
CA ILE A 214 11.37 -9.94 -10.46
C ILE A 214 11.12 -11.35 -9.92
N GLY A 215 9.94 -11.92 -10.16
CA GLY A 215 9.55 -13.22 -9.61
C GLY A 215 8.98 -13.15 -8.20
N PHE A 216 9.31 -14.13 -7.36
CA PHE A 216 8.88 -14.16 -5.96
C PHE A 216 9.89 -13.44 -5.06
N ALA A 217 9.53 -12.28 -4.53
CA ALA A 217 10.38 -11.51 -3.62
C ALA A 217 10.53 -12.16 -2.24
N ASN A 218 9.52 -12.88 -1.77
CA ASN A 218 9.44 -13.43 -0.41
C ASN A 218 9.33 -14.96 -0.36
N ILE A 219 10.00 -15.66 -1.29
CA ILE A 219 9.90 -17.11 -1.42
C ILE A 219 10.32 -17.86 -0.15
N GLY A 220 11.31 -17.37 0.58
CA GLY A 220 11.78 -17.99 1.83
C GLY A 220 10.69 -18.03 2.90
N ILE A 221 10.01 -16.93 3.12
CA ILE A 221 8.89 -16.82 4.08
C ILE A 221 7.74 -17.74 3.68
N LEU A 222 7.39 -17.74 2.39
CA LEU A 222 6.37 -18.63 1.84
C LEU A 222 6.71 -20.09 2.11
N LEU A 223 7.93 -20.52 1.78
CA LEU A 223 8.35 -21.92 1.95
C LEU A 223 8.37 -22.32 3.42
N LEU A 224 8.88 -21.51 4.33
CA LEU A 224 8.87 -21.80 5.77
C LEU A 224 7.46 -22.07 6.27
N HIS A 225 6.53 -21.18 5.95
CA HIS A 225 5.13 -21.33 6.35
C HIS A 225 4.49 -22.59 5.75
N ARG A 226 4.69 -22.85 4.47
CA ARG A 226 4.07 -24.00 3.81
C ARG A 226 4.69 -25.34 4.25
N LEU A 227 6.01 -25.38 4.50
CA LEU A 227 6.71 -26.53 5.07
C LEU A 227 6.23 -26.86 6.49
N ALA A 228 5.89 -25.84 7.29
CA ALA A 228 5.30 -26.07 8.61
C ALA A 228 4.03 -26.91 8.51
N TYR A 229 3.09 -26.53 7.66
CA TYR A 229 1.85 -27.28 7.44
C TYR A 229 2.09 -28.65 6.83
N PHE A 230 2.98 -28.74 5.86
CA PHE A 230 3.32 -29.99 5.20
C PHE A 230 3.86 -31.02 6.19
N PHE A 231 4.86 -30.64 7.01
CA PHE A 231 5.45 -31.54 7.99
C PHE A 231 4.48 -31.89 9.12
N CYS A 232 3.72 -30.93 9.63
CA CYS A 232 2.66 -31.21 10.60
C CYS A 232 1.62 -32.19 10.03
N GLY A 233 1.21 -32.02 8.77
CA GLY A 233 0.27 -32.91 8.12
C GLY A 233 0.80 -34.35 8.00
N ILE A 234 2.06 -34.53 7.58
CA ILE A 234 2.72 -35.85 7.54
C ILE A 234 2.78 -36.47 8.94
N GLY A 235 3.18 -35.69 9.95
CA GLY A 235 3.25 -36.15 11.32
C GLY A 235 1.88 -36.64 11.85
N LEU A 236 0.80 -35.89 11.55
CA LEU A 236 -0.56 -36.29 11.90
C LEU A 236 -1.02 -37.55 11.18
N ILE A 237 -0.61 -37.76 9.93
CA ILE A 237 -0.84 -38.98 9.17
C ILE A 237 -0.16 -40.17 9.88
N PHE A 238 1.12 -40.05 10.25
CA PHE A 238 1.83 -41.11 10.99
C PHE A 238 1.20 -41.39 12.35
N LEU A 239 0.76 -40.34 13.09
CA LEU A 239 0.01 -40.52 14.33
C LEU A 239 -1.30 -41.30 14.11
N SER A 240 -2.01 -40.99 13.04
CA SER A 240 -3.25 -41.69 12.68
C SER A 240 -3.00 -43.17 12.43
N VAL A 241 -1.88 -43.53 11.75
CA VAL A 241 -1.48 -44.92 11.55
C VAL A 241 -1.17 -45.63 12.84
N LEU A 242 -0.56 -44.96 13.84
CA LEU A 242 -0.30 -45.51 15.18
C LEU A 242 -1.58 -45.81 15.97
N LEU A 243 -2.64 -45.04 15.76
CA LEU A 243 -3.92 -45.22 16.45
C LEU A 243 -4.74 -46.41 15.92
N VAL A 244 -4.33 -47.03 14.80
CA VAL A 244 -4.98 -48.23 14.26
C VAL A 244 -4.64 -49.44 15.16
N LYS A 245 -5.64 -49.95 15.86
CA LYS A 245 -5.53 -51.13 16.71
C LYS A 245 -5.62 -52.40 15.88
N ARG A 246 -4.71 -53.34 16.08
CA ARG A 246 -4.71 -54.64 15.45
C ARG A 246 -4.56 -55.78 16.49
N MET A 247 -5.11 -56.95 16.20
CA MET A 247 -5.11 -58.11 17.16
C MET A 247 -3.71 -58.68 17.37
N ASP A 248 -2.80 -58.68 16.42
CA ASP A 248 -1.44 -59.18 16.56
C ASP A 248 -0.42 -58.06 16.57
N ASP A 249 -0.03 -57.60 17.76
CA ASP A 249 0.82 -56.44 18.00
C ASP A 249 2.30 -56.82 18.24
N ARG A 250 2.79 -57.92 17.57
CA ARG A 250 4.14 -58.49 17.78
C ARG A 250 5.32 -57.61 17.33
N ARG A 251 5.08 -56.45 16.68
CA ARG A 251 6.15 -55.57 16.20
C ARG A 251 6.27 -54.26 16.97
N SER A 252 6.59 -54.39 18.28
CA SER A 252 6.83 -53.20 19.16
C SER A 252 7.88 -52.24 18.61
N ALA A 253 8.94 -52.76 17.96
CA ALA A 253 10.00 -51.94 17.39
C ALA A 253 9.50 -51.05 16.23
N PHE A 254 8.62 -51.55 15.38
CA PHE A 254 8.07 -50.80 14.26
C PHE A 254 7.15 -49.65 14.69
N ARG A 255 6.34 -49.88 15.74
CA ARG A 255 5.51 -48.82 16.35
C ARG A 255 6.37 -47.70 16.95
N LYS A 256 7.52 -48.05 17.56
CA LYS A 256 8.48 -47.06 18.08
C LYS A 256 9.06 -46.21 16.93
N VAL A 257 9.48 -46.84 15.81
CA VAL A 257 9.97 -46.12 14.63
C VAL A 257 8.91 -45.16 14.06
N LEU A 258 7.64 -45.65 13.95
CA LEU A 258 6.55 -44.78 13.48
C LEU A 258 6.28 -43.60 14.44
N GLY A 259 6.37 -43.86 15.75
CA GLY A 259 6.24 -42.80 16.76
C GLY A 259 7.35 -41.77 16.68
N ILE A 260 8.60 -42.21 16.48
CA ILE A 260 9.74 -41.31 16.25
C ILE A 260 9.55 -40.49 14.99
N LEU A 261 9.12 -41.10 13.88
CA LEU A 261 8.86 -40.40 12.63
C LEU A 261 7.73 -39.38 12.79
N ALA A 262 6.62 -39.76 13.42
CA ALA A 262 5.51 -38.85 13.67
C ALA A 262 5.94 -37.62 14.49
N SER A 263 6.64 -37.89 15.61
CA SER A 263 7.17 -36.82 16.48
C SER A 263 8.21 -35.98 15.76
N GLY A 264 9.11 -36.60 14.98
CA GLY A 264 10.13 -35.88 14.19
C GLY A 264 9.51 -34.94 13.16
N PHE A 265 8.51 -35.39 12.41
CA PHE A 265 7.83 -34.53 11.45
C PHE A 265 7.02 -33.41 12.10
N ILE A 266 6.35 -33.66 13.23
CA ILE A 266 5.64 -32.61 13.97
C ILE A 266 6.63 -31.58 14.50
N LEU A 267 7.74 -32.01 15.08
CA LEU A 267 8.80 -31.10 15.56
C LEU A 267 9.40 -30.27 14.42
N LEU A 268 9.64 -30.86 13.26
CA LEU A 268 10.08 -30.12 12.06
C LEU A 268 9.05 -29.08 11.61
N GLY A 269 7.77 -29.44 11.65
CA GLY A 269 6.69 -28.50 11.33
C GLY A 269 6.60 -27.36 12.32
N ILE A 270 6.68 -27.64 13.61
CA ILE A 270 6.70 -26.62 14.68
C ILE A 270 7.94 -25.74 14.53
N PHE A 271 9.12 -26.32 14.24
CA PHE A 271 10.36 -25.59 14.04
C PHE A 271 10.27 -24.63 12.83
N ALA A 272 9.76 -25.10 11.70
CA ALA A 272 9.53 -24.24 10.53
C ALA A 272 8.54 -23.11 10.84
N GLY A 273 7.45 -23.39 11.55
CA GLY A 273 6.48 -22.39 12.00
C GLY A 273 7.09 -21.38 12.99
N ALA A 274 7.96 -21.84 13.88
CA ALA A 274 8.68 -20.98 14.82
C ALA A 274 9.67 -20.06 14.08
N LEU A 275 10.40 -20.57 13.09
CA LEU A 275 11.26 -19.73 12.26
C LEU A 275 10.47 -18.66 11.49
N TYR A 276 9.33 -19.07 10.93
CA TYR A 276 8.40 -18.13 10.28
C TYR A 276 7.95 -17.01 11.24
N LEU A 277 7.46 -17.38 12.42
CA LEU A 277 7.01 -16.44 13.44
C LEU A 277 8.16 -15.53 13.91
N ASN A 278 9.34 -16.11 14.14
CA ASN A 278 10.51 -15.38 14.62
C ASN A 278 10.94 -14.28 13.62
N THR A 279 10.79 -14.52 12.31
CA THR A 279 11.09 -13.49 11.29
C THR A 279 10.27 -12.22 11.52
N TYR A 280 8.99 -12.36 11.83
CA TYR A 280 8.12 -11.21 12.08
C TYR A 280 8.36 -10.56 13.45
N LEU A 281 8.60 -11.38 14.48
CA LEU A 281 8.92 -10.86 15.80
C LEU A 281 10.23 -10.05 15.82
N ASP A 282 11.24 -10.52 15.10
CA ASP A 282 12.53 -9.81 14.96
C ASP A 282 12.35 -8.46 14.25
N ILE A 283 11.62 -8.42 13.13
CA ILE A 283 11.32 -7.16 12.43
C ILE A 283 10.60 -6.19 13.37
N ASN A 284 9.62 -6.66 14.13
CA ASN A 284 8.88 -5.80 15.06
C ASN A 284 9.76 -5.28 16.20
N GLN A 285 10.61 -6.14 16.78
CA GLN A 285 11.54 -5.72 17.84
C GLN A 285 12.54 -4.68 17.34
N ARG A 286 13.02 -4.83 16.10
CA ARG A 286 13.89 -3.81 15.47
C ARG A 286 13.15 -2.50 15.28
N ARG A 287 11.92 -2.55 14.75
CA ARG A 287 11.07 -1.37 14.57
C ARG A 287 10.85 -0.60 15.88
N VAL A 288 10.52 -1.31 16.97
CA VAL A 288 10.31 -0.69 18.30
C VAL A 288 11.61 -0.03 18.80
N ARG A 289 12.76 -0.66 18.63
CA ARG A 289 14.06 -0.05 19.00
C ARG A 289 14.33 1.22 18.20
N PHE A 290 14.05 1.21 16.89
CA PHE A 290 14.25 2.41 16.06
C PHE A 290 13.27 3.53 16.43
N ARG A 291 12.03 3.18 16.79
CA ARG A 291 11.05 4.15 17.28
C ARG A 291 11.52 4.83 18.56
N ILE A 292 12.03 4.08 19.53
CA ILE A 292 12.59 4.63 20.78
C ILE A 292 13.76 5.57 20.48
N ALA A 293 14.68 5.18 19.59
CA ALA A 293 15.78 6.04 19.17
C ALA A 293 15.27 7.33 18.51
N GLN A 294 14.27 7.23 17.62
CA GLN A 294 13.65 8.39 16.98
C GLN A 294 13.03 9.36 18.00
N GLU A 295 12.27 8.85 18.96
CA GLU A 295 11.64 9.67 20.00
C GLU A 295 12.66 10.46 20.86
N LYS A 296 13.79 9.83 21.17
CA LYS A 296 14.87 10.44 21.95
C LYS A 296 15.45 11.68 21.28
N TYR A 297 15.62 11.64 19.94
CA TYR A 297 16.34 12.67 19.19
C TYR A 297 15.40 13.62 18.41
N MET A 298 14.09 13.45 18.46
CA MET A 298 13.12 14.21 17.66
C MET A 298 13.10 15.72 17.97
N LYS A 299 13.53 16.13 19.16
CA LYS A 299 13.58 17.54 19.59
C LYS A 299 14.95 18.20 19.47
N SER A 300 15.90 17.51 18.87
CA SER A 300 17.25 18.06 18.72
C SER A 300 17.29 19.13 17.65
N ASP A 301 18.12 20.15 17.86
CA ASP A 301 18.39 21.16 16.86
C ASP A 301 18.94 20.51 15.58
N ARG A 302 18.52 21.03 14.44
CA ARG A 302 18.74 20.39 13.15
C ARG A 302 19.73 21.16 12.30
N VAL A 303 20.73 20.46 11.78
CA VAL A 303 21.61 20.94 10.70
C VAL A 303 20.90 20.76 9.36
N GLN A 304 21.37 21.46 8.33
CA GLN A 304 20.91 21.26 6.96
C GLN A 304 22.01 20.64 6.11
N VAL A 305 21.65 19.65 5.29
CA VAL A 305 22.50 19.13 4.21
C VAL A 305 22.31 20.00 2.98
N VAL A 306 23.28 20.83 2.63
CA VAL A 306 23.21 21.75 1.50
C VAL A 306 23.57 21.04 0.19
N SER A 307 24.59 20.17 0.23
CA SER A 307 24.96 19.36 -0.92
C SER A 307 25.31 17.94 -0.50
N ASN A 308 25.04 16.99 -1.39
CA ASN A 308 25.41 15.59 -1.21
C ASN A 308 25.80 14.96 -2.57
N ARG A 309 27.10 14.72 -2.75
CA ARG A 309 27.62 13.98 -3.91
C ARG A 309 27.89 12.54 -3.51
N MET A 310 27.23 11.61 -4.17
CA MET A 310 27.28 10.18 -3.86
C MET A 310 27.82 9.36 -5.02
N VAL A 311 28.67 8.39 -4.70
CA VAL A 311 29.11 7.33 -5.61
C VAL A 311 28.53 6.02 -5.09
N TYR A 312 27.60 5.46 -5.83
CA TYR A 312 26.86 4.24 -5.49
C TYR A 312 27.43 3.04 -6.25
N LYS A 313 27.68 1.96 -5.51
CA LYS A 313 28.06 0.63 -6.03
C LYS A 313 27.18 -0.43 -5.40
N GLN A 314 26.94 -1.51 -6.13
CA GLN A 314 26.11 -2.61 -5.67
C GLN A 314 26.77 -3.95 -5.97
N SER A 315 26.73 -4.87 -5.00
CA SER A 315 27.14 -6.26 -5.15
C SER A 315 26.08 -7.18 -4.53
N GLY A 316 25.29 -7.82 -5.37
CA GLY A 316 24.16 -8.63 -4.91
C GLY A 316 23.07 -7.79 -4.24
N ASP A 317 22.82 -8.06 -2.97
CA ASP A 317 21.89 -7.34 -2.09
C ASP A 317 22.56 -6.27 -1.21
N ARG A 318 23.90 -6.19 -1.28
CA ARG A 318 24.70 -5.19 -0.57
C ARG A 318 24.92 -3.96 -1.42
N LEU A 319 24.76 -2.82 -0.81
CA LEU A 319 25.17 -1.54 -1.39
C LEU A 319 26.40 -1.00 -0.67
N HIS A 320 27.19 -0.24 -1.39
CA HIS A 320 28.32 0.53 -0.91
C HIS A 320 28.23 1.95 -1.48
N VAL A 321 28.29 2.96 -0.62
CA VAL A 321 28.16 4.36 -1.00
C VAL A 321 29.25 5.18 -0.37
N GLU A 322 29.89 5.99 -1.20
CA GLU A 322 30.77 7.06 -0.76
C GLU A 322 30.04 8.39 -0.94
N SER A 323 29.90 9.15 0.13
CA SER A 323 29.09 10.37 0.19
C SER A 323 29.93 11.55 0.65
N PHE A 324 29.90 12.63 -0.14
CA PHE A 324 30.53 13.91 0.17
C PHE A 324 29.42 14.91 0.49
N LEU A 325 29.30 15.26 1.76
CA LEU A 325 28.23 16.10 2.30
C LEU A 325 28.77 17.47 2.71
N LEU A 326 27.98 18.51 2.53
CA LEU A 326 28.20 19.81 3.16
C LEU A 326 27.06 20.07 4.14
N LEU A 327 27.37 20.09 5.42
CA LEU A 327 26.43 20.44 6.48
C LEU A 327 26.55 21.92 6.79
N VAL A 328 25.42 22.56 7.09
CA VAL A 328 25.38 23.97 7.52
C VAL A 328 24.46 24.10 8.74
N ASN A 329 24.91 24.83 9.74
CA ASN A 329 24.06 25.22 10.86
C ASN A 329 23.33 26.53 10.51
N LYS A 330 22.10 26.45 10.04
CA LYS A 330 21.24 27.60 9.76
C LYS A 330 20.40 28.05 10.97
N SER A 331 20.55 27.39 12.11
CA SER A 331 19.84 27.81 13.33
C SER A 331 20.43 29.09 13.91
N LYS A 332 19.69 29.74 14.77
CA LYS A 332 20.15 30.95 15.50
C LYS A 332 21.09 30.62 16.68
N GLN A 333 21.33 29.35 16.94
CA GLN A 333 22.10 28.85 18.08
C GLN A 333 23.18 27.87 17.61
N SER A 334 24.22 27.68 18.41
CA SER A 334 25.21 26.64 18.17
C SER A 334 24.59 25.25 18.43
N ILE A 335 24.95 24.27 17.63
CA ILE A 335 24.51 22.88 17.73
C ILE A 335 25.70 22.06 18.27
N ASP A 336 25.57 21.52 19.49
CA ASP A 336 26.67 20.79 20.12
C ASP A 336 26.94 19.43 19.47
N THR A 337 25.86 18.77 18.98
CA THR A 337 25.93 17.44 18.38
C THR A 337 25.03 17.37 17.15
N PRO A 338 25.55 17.66 15.95
CA PRO A 338 24.79 17.49 14.71
C PRO A 338 24.30 16.05 14.55
N ILE A 339 23.04 15.91 14.13
CA ILE A 339 22.38 14.62 13.94
C ILE A 339 22.10 14.39 12.47
N LEU A 340 22.46 13.19 12.01
CA LEU A 340 22.12 12.67 10.70
C LEU A 340 21.36 11.34 10.84
N TYR A 341 20.60 10.98 9.81
CA TYR A 341 19.84 9.74 9.74
C TYR A 341 20.35 8.88 8.59
N LEU A 342 20.59 7.61 8.85
CA LEU A 342 21.03 6.63 7.88
C LEU A 342 20.36 5.29 8.18
N ASN A 343 20.06 4.51 7.15
CA ASN A 343 19.49 3.18 7.33
C ASN A 343 20.26 2.35 8.36
N PRO A 344 19.59 1.73 9.33
CA PRO A 344 20.28 0.98 10.39
C PRO A 344 21.02 -0.25 9.90
N GLY A 345 20.67 -0.79 8.72
CA GLY A 345 21.38 -1.91 8.09
C GLY A 345 22.66 -1.51 7.34
N LEU A 346 22.95 -0.19 7.23
CA LEU A 346 24.17 0.33 6.59
C LEU A 346 25.20 0.70 7.65
N SER A 347 26.34 0.07 7.65
CA SER A 347 27.45 0.34 8.56
C SER A 347 28.34 1.44 8.01
N ILE A 348 28.66 2.45 8.83
CA ILE A 348 29.61 3.50 8.47
C ILE A 348 31.01 2.90 8.58
N VAL A 349 31.74 2.92 7.47
CA VAL A 349 33.13 2.44 7.36
C VAL A 349 34.09 3.54 7.78
N SER A 350 33.87 4.78 7.29
CA SER A 350 34.69 5.94 7.64
C SER A 350 33.82 7.20 7.67
N LEU A 351 34.13 8.12 8.59
CA LEU A 351 33.53 9.44 8.70
C LEU A 351 34.65 10.45 8.97
N THR A 352 34.93 11.28 7.98
CA THR A 352 36.02 12.23 8.04
C THR A 352 35.57 13.64 7.65
N SER A 353 36.29 14.64 8.17
CA SER A 353 36.18 16.04 7.75
C SER A 353 37.59 16.56 7.54
N GLU A 354 37.87 17.13 6.38
CA GLU A 354 39.22 17.64 6.04
C GLU A 354 40.35 16.63 6.35
N GLU A 355 40.12 15.35 5.98
CA GLU A 355 41.00 14.20 6.24
C GLU A 355 41.17 13.79 7.73
N GLN A 356 40.48 14.45 8.66
CA GLN A 356 40.47 14.07 10.07
C GLN A 356 39.27 13.18 10.39
N GLU A 357 39.50 12.07 11.06
CA GLU A 357 38.43 11.19 11.51
C GLU A 357 37.58 11.88 12.60
N LEU A 358 36.28 11.84 12.44
CA LEU A 358 35.32 12.39 13.39
C LEU A 358 34.73 11.29 14.25
N PHE A 359 34.64 11.55 15.54
CA PHE A 359 33.93 10.67 16.46
C PHE A 359 32.41 10.84 16.30
N TYR A 360 31.73 9.73 16.22
CA TYR A 360 30.27 9.71 16.21
C TYR A 360 29.75 8.63 17.15
N ASN A 361 28.49 8.79 17.57
CA ASN A 361 27.73 7.75 18.25
C ASN A 361 26.54 7.35 17.37
N ARG A 362 26.25 6.06 17.31
CA ARG A 362 25.15 5.55 16.49
C ARG A 362 24.13 4.80 17.32
N GLU A 363 22.86 5.19 17.22
CA GLU A 363 21.72 4.54 17.86
C GLU A 363 20.69 4.17 16.79
N GLY A 364 20.74 2.93 16.29
CA GLY A 364 19.94 2.47 15.18
C GLY A 364 20.21 3.28 13.89
N HIS A 365 19.21 4.06 13.48
CA HIS A 365 19.29 4.93 12.30
C HIS A 365 19.83 6.33 12.60
N VAL A 366 19.98 6.69 13.88
CA VAL A 366 20.45 8.01 14.30
C VAL A 366 21.97 8.01 14.42
N VAL A 367 22.62 8.95 13.75
CA VAL A 367 24.06 9.18 13.75
C VAL A 367 24.33 10.54 14.40
N VAL A 368 24.92 10.55 15.59
CA VAL A 368 25.21 11.74 16.37
C VAL A 368 26.70 12.06 16.25
N ILE A 369 27.04 13.14 15.59
CA ILE A 369 28.42 13.57 15.36
C ILE A 369 28.90 14.35 16.59
N LYS A 370 30.04 13.96 17.16
CA LYS A 370 30.62 14.61 18.35
C LYS A 370 31.47 15.80 17.97
N ARG A 371 30.85 16.79 17.34
CA ARG A 371 31.49 18.06 16.99
C ARG A 371 30.46 19.17 17.09
N ARG A 372 30.80 20.23 17.82
CA ARG A 372 29.99 21.44 17.90
C ARG A 372 30.08 22.22 16.60
N MET A 373 28.93 22.78 16.16
CA MET A 373 28.85 23.67 15.01
C MET A 373 28.27 25.01 15.46
N GLU A 374 29.03 26.08 15.20
CA GLU A 374 28.53 27.44 15.46
C GLU A 374 27.47 27.88 14.44
N CYS A 375 26.75 28.96 14.76
CA CYS A 375 25.73 29.51 13.86
C CYS A 375 26.37 29.93 12.53
N GLY A 376 25.86 29.44 11.42
CA GLY A 376 26.36 29.71 10.07
C GLY A 376 27.61 28.91 9.66
N GLU A 377 28.11 28.04 10.54
CA GLU A 377 29.28 27.21 10.23
C GLU A 377 28.96 26.15 9.19
N GLU A 378 29.90 25.95 8.27
CA GLU A 378 29.88 24.90 7.25
C GLU A 378 30.85 23.78 7.65
N LEU A 379 30.36 22.53 7.54
CA LEU A 379 31.13 21.34 7.87
C LEU A 379 31.12 20.38 6.67
N PRO A 380 32.23 20.28 5.92
CA PRO A 380 32.35 19.26 4.87
C PRO A 380 32.61 17.88 5.51
N LEU A 381 31.88 16.88 5.06
CA LEU A 381 32.03 15.50 5.51
C LEU A 381 32.24 14.56 4.33
N ARG A 382 33.10 13.60 4.48
CA ARG A 382 33.24 12.42 3.65
C ARG A 382 32.84 11.20 4.47
N VAL A 383 31.82 10.49 4.01
CA VAL A 383 31.29 9.33 4.72
C VAL A 383 31.22 8.15 3.76
N GLU A 384 31.84 7.06 4.14
CA GLU A 384 31.76 5.78 3.43
C GLU A 384 30.95 4.81 4.26
N TYR A 385 29.95 4.19 3.64
CA TYR A 385 29.07 3.23 4.31
C TYR A 385 28.64 2.12 3.37
N GLU A 386 28.38 0.94 3.96
CA GLU A 386 27.96 -0.24 3.23
C GLU A 386 27.02 -1.13 4.05
N GLY A 387 26.27 -1.99 3.37
CA GLY A 387 25.43 -2.97 4.05
C GLY A 387 24.20 -3.37 3.24
N ILE A 388 23.23 -3.91 3.96
CA ILE A 388 21.93 -4.34 3.45
C ILE A 388 20.84 -3.48 4.09
N ILE A 389 19.91 -3.00 3.30
CA ILE A 389 18.81 -2.14 3.78
C ILE A 389 17.93 -2.90 4.77
N ASP A 390 17.74 -2.30 5.95
CA ASP A 390 16.74 -2.73 6.93
C ASP A 390 15.45 -1.94 6.72
N GLU A 391 14.42 -2.59 6.19
CA GLU A 391 13.12 -1.95 5.91
C GLU A 391 12.28 -1.67 7.15
N ALA A 392 12.62 -2.20 8.33
CA ALA A 392 11.87 -1.95 9.55
C ALA A 392 11.80 -0.45 9.91
N ILE A 393 12.77 0.34 9.44
CA ILE A 393 12.80 1.81 9.59
C ILE A 393 11.64 2.51 8.87
N CYS A 394 11.12 1.91 7.79
CA CYS A 394 10.09 2.53 6.97
C CYS A 394 8.69 2.53 7.62
N TYR A 395 8.50 1.83 8.74
CA TYR A 395 7.20 1.60 9.39
C TYR A 395 7.14 2.13 10.83
N LEU A 396 7.91 3.17 11.15
CA LEU A 396 8.00 3.72 12.52
C LEU A 396 6.70 4.37 12.99
N GLU A 397 5.93 4.96 12.07
CA GLU A 397 4.68 5.66 12.37
C GLU A 397 3.52 4.73 12.69
N LEU A 398 3.62 3.44 12.32
CA LEU A 398 2.53 2.51 12.61
C LEU A 398 2.45 2.24 14.11
N PRO A 399 1.29 2.46 14.76
CA PRO A 399 1.06 2.02 16.12
C PRO A 399 1.26 0.52 16.24
N ASP A 400 1.66 0.04 17.41
CA ASP A 400 1.87 -1.39 17.61
C ASP A 400 0.60 -2.20 17.38
N GLU A 401 -0.55 -1.65 17.73
CA GLU A 401 -1.86 -2.26 17.51
C GLU A 401 -2.16 -2.43 16.01
N GLU A 402 -1.94 -1.39 15.20
CA GLU A 402 -2.09 -1.47 13.75
C GLU A 402 -1.04 -2.35 13.09
N TYR A 403 0.19 -2.34 13.62
CA TYR A 403 1.26 -3.19 13.12
C TYR A 403 0.97 -4.67 13.38
N HIS A 404 0.19 -4.99 14.41
CA HIS A 404 -0.27 -6.33 14.73
C HIS A 404 -1.64 -6.66 14.13
N ASP A 405 -2.38 -5.67 13.64
CA ASP A 405 -3.69 -5.90 13.02
C ASP A 405 -3.55 -6.55 11.65
N THR A 406 -4.04 -7.77 11.55
CA THR A 406 -4.03 -8.59 10.33
C THR A 406 -5.42 -8.75 9.74
N ARG A 407 -6.36 -7.82 10.00
CA ARG A 407 -7.72 -7.90 9.48
C ARG A 407 -7.74 -7.90 7.97
N MET A 408 -8.29 -8.96 7.41
CA MET A 408 -8.51 -9.12 5.97
C MET A 408 -9.96 -8.99 5.60
N GLY A 409 -10.21 -8.51 4.40
CA GLY A 409 -11.49 -8.71 3.73
C GLY A 409 -11.80 -10.20 3.54
N ILE A 410 -13.09 -10.50 3.39
CA ILE A 410 -13.60 -11.90 3.26
C ILE A 410 -13.02 -12.60 2.03
N LEU A 411 -12.64 -11.85 1.00
CA LEU A 411 -12.05 -12.35 -0.23
C LEU A 411 -10.66 -11.73 -0.42
N PRO A 412 -9.65 -12.49 -0.87
CA PRO A 412 -8.35 -11.94 -1.25
C PRO A 412 -8.42 -10.99 -2.45
N LEU A 413 -9.59 -10.85 -3.05
CA LEU A 413 -9.95 -9.96 -4.15
C LEU A 413 -10.28 -8.52 -3.72
N SER A 414 -10.48 -8.27 -2.42
CA SER A 414 -10.81 -6.93 -1.92
C SER A 414 -9.62 -5.98 -1.84
N ALA A 415 -8.43 -6.44 -2.16
CA ALA A 415 -7.29 -5.58 -2.40
C ALA A 415 -7.47 -4.94 -3.77
N ASP A 416 -8.20 -3.85 -3.82
CA ASP A 416 -8.18 -2.95 -4.96
C ASP A 416 -6.74 -2.47 -5.17
N PRO A 417 -6.06 -2.88 -6.26
CA PRO A 417 -4.67 -2.49 -6.50
C PRO A 417 -4.52 -0.97 -6.68
N LEU A 418 -5.62 -0.24 -6.86
CA LEU A 418 -5.64 1.18 -7.18
C LEU A 418 -6.31 2.06 -6.13
N GLY A 419 -7.24 1.57 -5.34
CA GLY A 419 -8.14 2.42 -4.55
C GLY A 419 -7.93 2.39 -3.05
N ASN A 420 -7.68 1.23 -2.48
CA ASN A 420 -7.51 1.10 -1.03
C ASN A 420 -6.07 0.73 -0.69
N MET A 421 -5.35 1.71 -0.22
CA MET A 421 -4.01 1.52 0.29
C MET A 421 -4.00 0.58 1.49
N PRO A 422 -3.00 -0.31 1.59
CA PRO A 422 -2.89 -1.15 2.75
C PRO A 422 -2.79 -0.30 4.01
N LYS A 423 -3.79 -0.47 4.89
CA LYS A 423 -3.84 0.23 6.18
C LYS A 423 -3.26 -0.62 7.30
N THR A 424 -3.16 -1.92 7.07
CA THR A 424 -2.70 -2.86 8.06
C THR A 424 -1.44 -3.56 7.60
N ARG A 425 -0.67 -4.06 8.54
CA ARG A 425 0.53 -4.83 8.27
C ARG A 425 0.27 -6.02 7.35
N HIS A 426 -0.88 -6.67 7.51
CA HIS A 426 -1.25 -7.80 6.69
C HIS A 426 -1.32 -7.42 5.21
N GLU A 427 -1.96 -6.30 4.90
CA GLU A 427 -2.03 -5.76 3.55
C GLU A 427 -0.64 -5.37 3.03
N LEU A 428 0.21 -4.79 3.89
CA LEU A 428 1.60 -4.49 3.56
C LEU A 428 2.39 -5.73 3.11
N TYR A 429 2.25 -6.83 3.84
CA TYR A 429 2.98 -8.05 3.53
C TYR A 429 2.31 -8.92 2.47
N SER A 430 1.00 -8.98 2.42
CA SER A 430 0.27 -9.74 1.40
C SER A 430 0.44 -9.13 0.00
N ASN A 431 0.49 -7.82 -0.10
CA ASN A 431 0.76 -7.10 -1.35
C ASN A 431 2.25 -6.82 -1.58
N GLY A 432 3.11 -7.18 -0.62
CA GLY A 432 4.56 -7.00 -0.73
C GLY A 432 5.01 -5.54 -0.69
N GLY A 433 4.24 -4.65 -0.03
CA GLY A 433 4.60 -3.23 0.10
C GLY A 433 6.01 -3.04 0.62
N ARG A 434 6.90 -2.49 -0.18
CA ARG A 434 8.30 -2.24 0.14
C ARG A 434 8.76 -0.87 -0.33
N PHE A 435 9.61 -0.24 0.48
CA PHE A 435 10.25 1.02 0.14
C PHE A 435 11.65 0.83 -0.44
N ALA A 436 12.20 -0.36 -0.33
CA ALA A 436 13.52 -0.68 -0.84
C ALA A 436 13.63 -2.15 -1.25
N HIS A 437 14.39 -2.37 -2.28
CA HIS A 437 14.90 -3.68 -2.68
C HIS A 437 16.22 -3.50 -3.38
N VAL A 438 17.21 -4.27 -2.99
CA VAL A 438 18.51 -4.33 -3.66
C VAL A 438 18.74 -5.74 -4.15
N GLY A 439 18.87 -5.91 -5.44
CA GLY A 439 19.04 -7.24 -6.03
C GLY A 439 19.61 -7.22 -7.44
N ASN A 440 20.10 -8.36 -7.88
CA ASN A 440 20.76 -8.47 -9.20
C ASN A 440 19.84 -8.16 -10.39
N LYS A 441 18.54 -8.42 -10.27
CA LYS A 441 17.58 -8.15 -11.35
C LYS A 441 16.97 -6.77 -11.26
N TYR A 442 16.75 -6.30 -10.05
CA TYR A 442 16.04 -5.08 -9.80
C TYR A 442 16.51 -4.42 -8.51
N THR A 443 16.63 -3.11 -8.52
CA THR A 443 16.89 -2.31 -7.33
C THR A 443 15.94 -1.12 -7.32
N ILE A 444 15.33 -0.86 -6.17
CA ILE A 444 14.59 0.36 -5.87
C ILE A 444 15.00 0.83 -4.48
N LEU A 445 15.35 2.09 -4.37
CA LEU A 445 15.71 2.77 -3.15
C LEU A 445 14.94 4.08 -3.07
N LEU A 446 13.93 4.10 -2.22
CA LEU A 446 13.14 5.30 -1.96
C LEU A 446 13.71 6.05 -0.74
N PRO A 447 13.51 7.37 -0.63
CA PRO A 447 14.05 8.17 0.49
C PRO A 447 13.60 7.66 1.86
N GLU A 448 12.42 7.07 1.93
CA GLU A 448 11.82 6.53 3.15
C GLU A 448 12.66 5.43 3.80
N CYS A 449 13.49 4.73 3.03
CA CYS A 449 14.39 3.71 3.58
C CYS A 449 15.73 4.28 4.09
N LEU A 450 15.95 5.61 4.01
CA LEU A 450 17.21 6.26 4.46
C LEU A 450 18.45 5.64 3.82
N TRP A 451 18.44 5.36 2.52
CA TRP A 451 19.58 4.77 1.84
C TRP A 451 20.78 5.73 1.67
N TYR A 452 20.56 7.01 1.90
CA TYR A 452 21.59 8.04 2.00
C TYR A 452 21.41 8.85 3.28
N LEU A 453 22.51 9.55 3.69
CA LEU A 453 22.51 10.40 4.86
C LEU A 453 21.58 11.62 4.69
N SER A 454 20.69 11.81 5.63
CA SER A 454 19.74 12.93 5.68
C SER A 454 19.77 13.60 7.06
N ALA A 455 19.59 14.92 7.11
CA ALA A 455 19.37 15.64 8.36
C ALA A 455 17.88 15.66 8.75
N VAL A 456 16.99 15.25 7.82
CA VAL A 456 15.56 15.18 8.07
C VAL A 456 15.21 13.84 8.71
N PRO A 457 14.54 13.82 9.87
CA PRO A 457 14.06 12.58 10.47
C PRO A 457 13.09 11.85 9.53
N PRO A 458 13.10 10.50 9.51
CA PRO A 458 12.29 9.72 8.57
C PRO A 458 10.79 9.94 8.74
N VAL A 459 10.34 10.21 9.94
CA VAL A 459 8.94 10.49 10.27
C VAL A 459 8.84 11.31 11.55
N ASN A 460 7.83 12.16 11.63
CA ASN A 460 7.43 12.77 12.89
C ASN A 460 6.44 11.85 13.60
N LEU A 461 6.84 11.25 14.73
CA LEU A 461 6.01 10.27 15.45
C LEU A 461 4.78 10.87 16.12
N GLN A 462 4.77 12.19 16.38
CA GLN A 462 3.61 12.89 16.94
C GLN A 462 2.61 13.25 15.86
N ILE A 463 3.09 13.57 14.67
CA ILE A 463 2.29 13.98 13.54
C ILE A 463 2.80 13.21 12.29
N PRO A 464 2.44 11.92 12.16
CA PRO A 464 2.95 11.10 11.07
C PRO A 464 2.62 11.62 9.67
N SER A 465 1.55 12.42 9.56
CA SER A 465 1.15 13.06 8.31
C SER A 465 1.94 14.34 7.98
N MET A 466 2.75 14.84 8.91
CA MET A 466 3.53 16.06 8.67
C MET A 466 4.62 15.82 7.64
N LYS A 467 4.71 16.72 6.68
CA LYS A 467 5.75 16.75 5.66
C LYS A 467 6.76 17.82 6.01
N ASP A 468 7.98 17.41 6.16
CA ASP A 468 9.11 18.31 6.37
C ASP A 468 10.23 17.93 5.40
N PHE A 469 10.72 18.90 4.64
CA PHE A 469 11.75 18.68 3.64
C PHE A 469 12.87 19.72 3.81
N ASP A 470 14.11 19.26 3.64
CA ASP A 470 15.23 20.13 3.28
C ASP A 470 15.50 20.03 1.79
N PHE A 471 16.12 21.04 1.22
CA PHE A 471 16.49 21.08 -0.18
C PHE A 471 18.01 20.97 -0.30
N THR A 472 18.44 19.92 -0.99
CA THR A 472 19.85 19.51 -1.10
C THR A 472 20.27 19.44 -2.57
N ASP A 473 21.46 19.96 -2.93
CA ASP A 473 22.06 19.74 -4.25
C ASP A 473 22.59 18.30 -4.31
N TYR A 474 21.80 17.39 -4.92
CA TYR A 474 22.20 16.00 -5.07
C TYR A 474 22.95 15.77 -6.37
N ARG A 475 24.06 15.02 -6.28
CA ARG A 475 24.76 14.44 -7.42
C ARG A 475 24.98 12.95 -7.16
N LEU A 476 24.49 12.11 -8.07
CA LEU A 476 24.56 10.68 -7.96
C LEU A 476 25.37 10.09 -9.09
N GLU A 477 26.36 9.29 -8.76
CA GLU A 477 27.15 8.49 -9.72
C GLU A 477 26.89 7.01 -9.39
N VAL A 478 26.45 6.22 -10.37
CA VAL A 478 26.18 4.80 -10.24
C VAL A 478 27.19 4.03 -11.07
N GLU A 479 28.03 3.24 -10.41
CA GLU A 479 29.08 2.45 -11.04
C GLU A 479 28.69 0.96 -11.15
N GLY A 480 29.18 0.29 -12.19
CA GLY A 480 29.03 -1.16 -12.36
C GLY A 480 27.63 -1.63 -12.77
N GLN A 481 26.79 -0.73 -13.33
CA GLN A 481 25.43 -1.05 -13.78
C GLN A 481 25.17 -0.66 -15.24
N GLU A 482 26.20 -0.69 -16.08
CA GLU A 482 26.16 -0.21 -17.46
C GLU A 482 25.24 -1.06 -18.38
N SER A 483 25.00 -2.33 -18.01
CA SER A 483 24.10 -3.23 -18.74
C SER A 483 22.62 -3.00 -18.42
N LYS A 484 22.29 -2.16 -17.43
CA LYS A 484 20.92 -1.92 -16.96
C LYS A 484 20.51 -0.48 -17.16
N THR A 485 19.22 -0.27 -17.12
CA THR A 485 18.65 1.08 -17.07
C THR A 485 18.71 1.57 -15.62
N VAL A 486 19.41 2.68 -15.40
CA VAL A 486 19.44 3.39 -14.13
C VAL A 486 18.50 4.57 -14.25
N ILE A 487 17.67 4.81 -13.23
CA ILE A 487 16.67 5.89 -13.21
C ILE A 487 16.78 6.62 -11.87
N SER A 488 16.98 7.94 -11.94
CA SER A 488 17.00 8.85 -10.80
C SER A 488 16.52 10.23 -11.23
N GLN A 489 16.44 11.16 -10.29
CA GLN A 489 16.13 12.56 -10.57
C GLN A 489 17.31 13.25 -11.26
N GLY A 490 16.98 14.24 -12.08
CA GLY A 490 17.98 15.09 -12.75
C GLY A 490 18.37 14.67 -14.16
N SER A 491 19.40 15.34 -14.68
CA SER A 491 19.96 15.09 -16.01
C SER A 491 20.94 13.93 -15.96
N MET A 492 20.68 12.92 -16.78
CA MET A 492 21.55 11.75 -16.92
C MET A 492 22.73 12.07 -17.86
N LYS A 493 23.95 11.70 -17.44
CA LYS A 493 25.14 11.67 -18.29
C LYS A 493 25.84 10.32 -18.14
N LYS A 494 26.20 9.71 -19.25
CA LYS A 494 26.98 8.47 -19.27
C LYS A 494 28.46 8.81 -19.28
N ASN A 495 29.21 8.33 -18.31
CA ASN A 495 30.65 8.52 -18.16
C ASN A 495 31.38 7.20 -18.36
N GLU A 496 32.71 7.21 -18.44
CA GLU A 496 33.55 6.00 -18.56
C GLU A 496 33.39 5.05 -17.35
N LYS A 497 33.08 5.59 -16.17
CA LYS A 497 32.94 4.84 -14.92
C LYS A 497 31.53 4.38 -14.61
N GLY A 498 30.50 4.93 -15.30
CA GLY A 498 29.11 4.62 -15.03
C GLY A 498 28.14 5.69 -15.47
N ILE A 499 27.02 5.79 -14.79
CA ILE A 499 25.95 6.74 -15.09
C ILE A 499 25.87 7.78 -13.98
N SER A 500 25.92 9.05 -14.33
CA SER A 500 25.80 10.16 -13.40
C SER A 500 24.52 10.95 -13.60
N TYR A 501 23.95 11.40 -12.48
CA TYR A 501 22.81 12.29 -12.40
C TYR A 501 23.17 13.59 -11.71
N SER A 502 22.74 14.71 -12.28
CA SER A 502 22.88 16.03 -11.68
C SER A 502 21.59 16.82 -11.86
N ASN A 503 21.24 17.61 -10.85
CA ASN A 503 20.02 18.41 -10.83
C ASN A 503 20.31 19.86 -11.10
N ASP A 504 19.36 20.55 -11.76
CA ASP A 504 19.46 21.97 -12.07
C ASP A 504 19.07 22.86 -10.86
N HIS A 505 18.46 22.24 -9.84
CA HIS A 505 18.03 22.89 -8.60
C HIS A 505 18.10 21.91 -7.43
N PRO A 506 18.16 22.39 -6.18
CA PRO A 506 18.12 21.52 -5.01
C PRO A 506 16.81 20.74 -4.95
N LEU A 507 16.91 19.48 -4.53
CA LEU A 507 15.76 18.58 -4.39
C LEU A 507 15.49 18.24 -2.93
N PRO A 508 14.23 18.03 -2.54
CA PRO A 508 13.91 17.58 -1.20
C PRO A 508 14.23 16.11 -0.96
N ARG A 509 14.30 15.30 -2.02
CA ARG A 509 14.46 13.85 -1.93
C ARG A 509 15.12 13.28 -3.19
N LEU A 510 15.81 12.14 -3.03
CA LEU A 510 16.43 11.41 -4.12
C LEU A 510 16.03 9.94 -4.08
N SER A 511 15.62 9.40 -5.24
CA SER A 511 15.27 7.99 -5.45
C SER A 511 16.19 7.35 -6.47
N LEU A 512 16.39 6.05 -6.38
CA LEU A 512 17.18 5.28 -7.33
C LEU A 512 16.42 4.01 -7.73
N CYS A 513 16.29 3.78 -9.05
CA CYS A 513 15.82 2.54 -9.63
C CYS A 513 16.84 1.99 -10.61
N ILE A 514 17.08 0.69 -10.57
CA ILE A 514 17.96 -0.02 -11.50
C ILE A 514 17.25 -1.30 -11.92
N GLY A 515 17.13 -1.52 -13.22
CA GLY A 515 16.46 -2.71 -13.75
C GLY A 515 16.54 -2.82 -15.25
N ASP A 516 15.98 -3.91 -15.76
CA ASP A 516 15.82 -4.12 -17.18
C ASP A 516 14.54 -3.40 -17.63
N TYR A 517 14.67 -2.14 -18.03
CA TYR A 517 13.57 -1.31 -18.50
C TYR A 517 13.68 -1.02 -19.98
N GLU A 518 12.55 -1.03 -20.66
CA GLU A 518 12.37 -0.35 -21.92
C GLU A 518 11.94 1.09 -21.66
N GLN A 519 12.36 2.00 -22.52
CA GLN A 519 12.08 3.43 -22.37
C GLN A 519 11.39 3.99 -23.61
N LYS A 520 10.36 4.80 -23.37
CA LYS A 520 9.76 5.64 -24.39
C LYS A 520 9.72 7.08 -23.88
N THR A 521 10.25 8.00 -24.70
CA THR A 521 10.25 9.45 -24.37
C THR A 521 9.24 10.16 -25.24
N ILE A 522 8.44 11.01 -24.61
CA ILE A 522 7.43 11.85 -25.28
C ILE A 522 7.71 13.29 -24.86
N THR A 523 7.94 14.16 -25.82
CA THR A 523 8.18 15.58 -25.54
C THR A 523 6.95 16.40 -25.96
N VAL A 524 6.46 17.20 -25.03
CA VAL A 524 5.30 18.09 -25.22
C VAL A 524 5.73 19.48 -24.76
N ASP A 525 5.78 20.42 -25.71
CA ASP A 525 6.31 21.76 -25.48
C ASP A 525 7.73 21.73 -24.87
N SER A 526 7.91 22.27 -23.67
CA SER A 526 9.19 22.21 -22.92
C SER A 526 9.33 21.03 -21.98
N LEU A 527 8.29 20.19 -21.85
CA LEU A 527 8.25 19.08 -20.89
C LEU A 527 8.58 17.75 -21.58
N SER A 528 9.55 17.04 -21.04
CA SER A 528 9.94 15.70 -21.47
C SER A 528 9.36 14.64 -20.52
N PHE A 529 8.52 13.76 -21.04
CA PHE A 529 8.01 12.59 -20.33
C PHE A 529 8.82 11.35 -20.69
N GLY A 530 9.53 10.77 -19.73
CA GLY A 530 10.15 9.47 -19.88
C GLY A 530 9.24 8.39 -19.27
N VAL A 531 8.82 7.41 -20.06
CA VAL A 531 8.06 6.26 -19.54
C VAL A 531 8.98 5.05 -19.56
N TYR A 532 9.18 4.45 -18.39
CA TYR A 532 10.01 3.28 -18.16
C TYR A 532 9.11 2.11 -17.77
N TYR A 533 9.14 1.05 -18.53
CA TYR A 533 8.29 -0.13 -18.35
C TYR A 533 9.08 -1.42 -18.54
N PHE A 534 8.59 -2.52 -17.97
CA PHE A 534 9.28 -3.79 -18.10
C PHE A 534 9.10 -4.40 -19.51
N PRO A 535 10.06 -5.16 -20.01
CA PRO A 535 9.98 -5.80 -21.32
C PRO A 535 8.69 -6.61 -21.49
N GLY A 536 8.00 -6.38 -22.60
CA GLY A 536 6.70 -7.00 -22.88
C GLY A 536 5.50 -6.34 -22.18
N HIS A 537 5.68 -5.19 -21.52
CA HIS A 537 4.61 -4.39 -20.94
C HIS A 537 4.27 -3.15 -21.79
N ASP A 538 4.49 -3.24 -23.09
CA ASP A 538 4.31 -2.16 -24.07
C ASP A 538 2.89 -1.99 -24.60
N PHE A 539 1.93 -2.74 -24.04
CA PHE A 539 0.53 -2.79 -24.49
C PHE A 539 -0.17 -1.42 -24.55
N TRP A 540 0.30 -0.44 -23.78
CA TRP A 540 -0.23 0.92 -23.78
C TRP A 540 0.30 1.77 -24.94
N THR A 541 1.38 1.36 -25.59
CA THR A 541 2.04 2.15 -26.65
C THR A 541 1.20 2.23 -27.92
N GLU A 542 0.32 1.27 -28.21
CA GLU A 542 -0.59 1.31 -29.35
C GLU A 542 -1.49 2.56 -29.34
N GLY A 543 -1.89 3.03 -28.18
CA GLY A 543 -2.67 4.27 -28.00
C GLY A 543 -1.93 5.53 -28.42
N TYR A 544 -0.59 5.52 -28.36
CA TYR A 544 0.27 6.64 -28.74
C TYR A 544 0.68 6.64 -30.22
N ASN A 545 0.62 5.51 -30.90
CA ASN A 545 1.02 5.37 -32.29
C ASN A 545 -0.02 5.92 -33.28
N LEU A 546 -1.16 6.43 -32.80
CA LEU A 546 -2.28 6.89 -33.63
C LEU A 546 -1.99 8.19 -34.42
N SER A 547 -1.06 8.98 -34.06
CA SER A 547 -0.28 10.02 -34.79
C SER A 547 0.46 10.85 -33.75
N PRO A 548 1.75 11.12 -33.95
CA PRO A 548 2.55 11.90 -32.99
C PRO A 548 1.96 13.32 -32.75
N ASP A 549 1.44 13.96 -33.77
CA ASP A 549 0.90 15.32 -33.68
C ASP A 549 -0.41 15.38 -32.90
N SER A 550 -1.31 14.43 -33.12
CA SER A 550 -2.58 14.36 -32.34
C SER A 550 -2.33 14.05 -30.87
N SER A 551 -1.38 13.17 -30.57
CA SER A 551 -0.99 12.85 -29.18
C SER A 551 -0.39 14.07 -28.48
N ARG A 552 0.50 14.80 -29.17
CA ARG A 552 1.12 16.03 -28.67
C ARG A 552 0.08 17.12 -28.38
N LEU A 553 -0.85 17.35 -29.29
CA LEU A 553 -1.90 18.34 -29.15
C LEU A 553 -2.83 18.02 -27.96
N LEU A 554 -3.19 16.77 -27.79
CA LEU A 554 -4.01 16.31 -26.65
C LEU A 554 -3.27 16.42 -25.33
N MET A 555 -1.98 16.10 -25.29
CA MET A 555 -1.15 16.26 -24.11
C MET A 555 -1.00 17.73 -23.73
N SER A 556 -0.74 18.63 -24.67
CA SER A 556 -0.73 20.07 -24.45
C SER A 556 -2.06 20.60 -23.92
N TYR A 557 -3.18 20.12 -24.48
CA TYR A 557 -4.51 20.47 -24.00
C TYR A 557 -4.72 20.01 -22.54
N HIS A 558 -4.37 18.77 -22.21
CA HIS A 558 -4.51 18.24 -20.84
C HIS A 558 -3.60 18.95 -19.86
N LEU A 559 -2.37 19.24 -20.23
CA LEU A 559 -1.47 20.05 -19.42
C LEU A 559 -2.04 21.45 -19.21
N GLY A 560 -2.55 22.09 -20.24
CA GLY A 560 -3.19 23.41 -20.12
C GLY A 560 -4.49 23.39 -19.31
N VAL A 561 -5.26 22.27 -19.29
CA VAL A 561 -6.39 22.08 -18.38
C VAL A 561 -5.90 21.93 -16.95
N LEU A 562 -4.85 21.15 -16.76
CA LEU A 562 -4.23 20.93 -15.48
C LEU A 562 -3.68 22.23 -14.89
N GLU A 563 -2.94 22.98 -15.67
CA GLU A 563 -2.40 24.28 -15.28
C GLU A 563 -3.50 25.27 -14.92
N ARG A 564 -4.60 25.27 -15.67
CA ARG A 564 -5.78 26.10 -15.35
C ARG A 564 -6.51 25.65 -14.09
N GLN A 565 -6.61 24.34 -13.85
CA GLN A 565 -7.27 23.80 -12.67
C GLN A 565 -6.44 23.96 -11.41
N THR A 566 -5.14 23.83 -11.54
CA THR A 566 -4.19 23.95 -10.44
C THR A 566 -3.64 25.36 -10.28
N GLY A 567 -3.80 26.22 -11.32
CA GLY A 567 -3.20 27.54 -11.40
C GLY A 567 -1.67 27.53 -11.54
N ASN A 568 -1.05 26.37 -11.83
CA ASN A 568 0.39 26.21 -11.88
C ASN A 568 0.82 25.51 -13.16
N SER A 569 1.90 25.98 -13.73
CA SER A 569 2.73 25.20 -14.65
C SER A 569 3.47 24.12 -13.86
N LEU A 570 3.73 22.99 -14.52
CA LEU A 570 4.62 21.98 -13.95
C LEU A 570 6.00 22.62 -13.68
N PRO A 571 6.49 22.56 -12.44
CA PRO A 571 7.74 23.25 -12.07
C PRO A 571 9.00 22.55 -12.62
N VAL A 572 8.80 21.49 -13.41
CA VAL A 572 9.89 20.63 -13.90
C VAL A 572 9.81 20.51 -15.41
N ASN A 573 10.96 20.51 -16.06
CA ASN A 573 11.06 20.30 -17.51
C ASN A 573 11.08 18.80 -17.88
N ARG A 574 11.03 17.94 -16.87
CA ARG A 574 11.18 16.49 -16.99
C ARG A 574 10.32 15.78 -15.98
N LEU A 575 9.64 14.75 -16.43
CA LEU A 575 8.89 13.84 -15.58
C LEU A 575 9.12 12.40 -16.03
N SER A 576 9.61 11.56 -15.16
CA SER A 576 9.79 10.13 -15.42
C SER A 576 8.70 9.31 -14.74
N ILE A 577 8.01 8.53 -15.54
CA ILE A 577 6.97 7.58 -15.11
C ILE A 577 7.61 6.21 -15.10
N VAL A 578 7.68 5.56 -13.95
CA VAL A 578 8.45 4.34 -13.75
C VAL A 578 7.53 3.22 -13.26
N GLU A 579 7.46 2.14 -14.03
CA GLU A 579 6.78 0.93 -13.60
C GLU A 579 7.59 0.24 -12.51
N MET A 580 6.94 -0.18 -11.43
CA MET A 580 7.59 -0.95 -10.38
C MET A 580 6.88 -2.28 -10.13
N PRO A 581 7.63 -3.31 -9.71
CA PRO A 581 7.04 -4.60 -9.41
C PRO A 581 5.89 -4.48 -8.40
N LEU A 582 4.82 -5.23 -8.60
CA LEU A 582 3.64 -5.20 -7.74
C LEU A 582 3.98 -5.43 -6.27
N ASN A 583 4.98 -6.28 -6.02
CA ASN A 583 5.45 -6.63 -4.68
C ASN A 583 6.19 -5.49 -3.98
N PHE A 584 6.44 -4.37 -4.67
CA PHE A 584 7.13 -3.18 -4.13
C PHE A 584 6.24 -1.95 -4.09
N ARG A 585 4.92 -2.14 -4.18
CA ARG A 585 3.98 -1.05 -3.96
C ARG A 585 4.23 -0.46 -2.57
N PRO A 586 4.65 0.81 -2.46
CA PRO A 586 4.95 1.41 -1.17
C PRO A 586 3.68 1.57 -0.34
N TYR A 587 3.84 1.42 0.97
CA TYR A 587 2.82 1.77 1.92
C TYR A 587 2.58 3.28 1.91
N LEU A 588 1.34 3.70 1.78
CA LEU A 588 0.99 5.11 1.92
C LEU A 588 0.74 5.44 3.39
N ARG A 589 1.56 6.31 3.93
CA ARG A 589 1.36 6.87 5.26
C ARG A 589 0.03 7.61 5.33
N GLN A 590 -0.62 7.55 6.49
CA GLN A 590 -1.87 8.27 6.72
C GLN A 590 -1.70 9.74 6.38
N GLY A 591 -2.60 10.27 5.56
CA GLY A 591 -2.59 11.67 5.16
C GLY A 591 -1.61 12.06 4.07
N GLN A 592 -0.84 11.14 3.57
CA GLN A 592 0.05 11.37 2.45
C GLN A 592 -0.49 10.68 1.20
N LEU A 593 -1.68 11.08 0.73
CA LEU A 593 -2.26 10.56 -0.49
C LEU A 593 -1.25 10.62 -1.63
N GLY A 594 -0.83 9.45 -2.13
CA GLY A 594 0.09 9.33 -3.25
C GLY A 594 1.54 9.72 -2.98
N SER A 595 1.93 10.13 -1.75
CA SER A 595 3.27 10.70 -1.48
C SER A 595 4.43 9.75 -1.80
N ASN A 596 4.24 8.46 -1.63
CA ASN A 596 5.30 7.48 -1.85
C ASN A 596 5.40 7.03 -3.32
N PHE A 597 4.35 7.24 -4.10
CA PHE A 597 4.37 7.02 -5.55
C PHE A 597 4.92 8.22 -6.31
N VAL A 598 5.01 9.37 -5.66
CA VAL A 598 5.46 10.61 -6.24
C VAL A 598 6.72 11.06 -5.52
N GLN A 599 7.76 11.18 -6.29
CA GLN A 599 9.01 11.80 -5.88
C GLN A 599 9.28 12.98 -6.80
N PRO A 600 10.17 13.90 -6.45
CA PRO A 600 10.56 14.95 -7.39
C PRO A 600 10.94 14.32 -8.74
N GLU A 601 10.36 14.82 -9.84
CA GLU A 601 10.58 14.35 -11.22
C GLU A 601 10.24 12.88 -11.53
N LEU A 602 9.86 12.06 -10.52
CA LEU A 602 9.58 10.64 -10.68
C LEU A 602 8.18 10.29 -10.18
N VAL A 603 7.47 9.50 -10.97
CA VAL A 603 6.17 8.93 -10.60
C VAL A 603 6.23 7.42 -10.77
N PHE A 604 5.95 6.69 -9.70
CA PHE A 604 5.99 5.23 -9.70
C PHE A 604 4.60 4.65 -9.89
N PHE A 605 4.50 3.66 -10.79
CA PHE A 605 3.28 2.92 -11.04
C PHE A 605 3.45 1.45 -10.72
N PRO A 606 2.42 0.81 -10.14
CA PRO A 606 2.43 -0.64 -9.99
C PRO A 606 2.53 -1.35 -11.34
N GLU A 607 3.15 -2.51 -11.32
CA GLU A 607 3.28 -3.40 -12.46
C GLU A 607 1.94 -3.62 -13.16
N LYS A 608 1.93 -3.42 -14.47
CA LYS A 608 0.75 -3.57 -15.35
C LYS A 608 -0.48 -2.72 -14.97
N LEU A 609 -0.28 -1.61 -14.25
CA LEU A 609 -1.38 -0.69 -13.94
C LEU A 609 -2.17 -0.26 -15.18
N PHE A 610 -1.47 -0.03 -16.29
CA PHE A 610 -2.10 0.39 -17.55
C PHE A 610 -2.92 -0.71 -18.22
N THR A 611 -2.90 -1.95 -17.72
CA THR A 611 -3.65 -3.06 -18.34
C THR A 611 -5.16 -2.92 -18.15
N GLU A 612 -5.58 -2.34 -17.05
CA GLU A 612 -6.99 -1.98 -16.82
C GLU A 612 -7.47 -1.01 -17.89
N SER A 613 -6.67 0.02 -18.13
CA SER A 613 -6.91 0.96 -19.21
C SER A 613 -6.80 0.32 -20.59
N TYR A 614 -5.99 -0.74 -20.74
CA TYR A 614 -5.75 -1.39 -22.02
C TYR A 614 -7.00 -2.10 -22.58
N ARG A 615 -7.74 -2.86 -21.78
CA ARG A 615 -8.98 -3.47 -22.26
C ARG A 615 -9.96 -2.40 -22.72
N SER A 616 -10.11 -1.36 -21.95
CA SER A 616 -10.87 -0.17 -22.31
C SER A 616 -10.29 0.54 -23.53
N ILE A 617 -8.97 0.65 -23.66
CA ILE A 617 -8.28 1.20 -24.82
C ILE A 617 -8.47 0.31 -26.07
N LYS A 618 -8.34 -1.00 -25.94
CA LYS A 618 -8.54 -1.95 -27.03
C LYS A 618 -9.99 -1.95 -27.52
N ASP A 619 -10.96 -1.92 -26.62
CA ASP A 619 -12.37 -1.80 -26.95
C ASP A 619 -12.67 -0.45 -27.60
N ILE A 620 -12.06 0.60 -27.15
CA ILE A 620 -12.12 1.95 -27.71
C ILE A 620 -11.48 1.97 -29.11
N LEU A 621 -10.29 1.40 -29.28
CA LEU A 621 -9.64 1.29 -30.61
C LEU A 621 -10.42 0.41 -31.55
N LYS A 622 -11.07 -0.65 -31.08
CA LYS A 622 -11.95 -1.53 -31.87
C LYS A 622 -13.22 -0.78 -32.30
N LEU A 623 -13.81 0.01 -31.40
CA LEU A 623 -14.93 0.91 -31.71
C LEU A 623 -14.54 2.00 -32.73
N LEU A 624 -13.35 2.57 -32.62
CA LEU A 624 -12.81 3.56 -33.58
C LEU A 624 -12.56 2.93 -34.96
N LYS A 625 -12.10 1.69 -35.00
CA LYS A 625 -11.89 0.94 -36.26
C LYS A 625 -13.18 0.49 -36.92
N THR A 626 -14.24 0.24 -36.14
CA THR A 626 -15.55 -0.23 -36.65
C THR A 626 -16.51 0.90 -37.03
N LYS A 627 -16.43 2.07 -36.37
CA LYS A 627 -17.23 3.24 -36.76
C LYS A 627 -16.53 4.08 -37.83
N ARG A 628 -16.71 3.69 -39.07
CA ARG A 628 -16.17 4.37 -40.27
C ARG A 628 -17.01 5.54 -40.80
N SER A 629 -18.00 6.08 -40.05
CA SER A 629 -18.92 7.10 -40.54
C SER A 629 -18.84 8.42 -39.75
N LEU A 630 -18.73 9.41 -40.46
CA LEU A 630 -18.64 10.88 -40.50
C LEU A 630 -18.92 11.76 -39.26
N ASP A 631 -19.50 11.30 -38.18
CA ASP A 631 -19.59 12.08 -36.93
C ASP A 631 -18.40 11.80 -36.00
N SER A 632 -17.34 11.21 -36.56
CA SER A 632 -16.29 10.51 -35.83
C SER A 632 -15.16 11.39 -35.32
N GLU A 633 -15.02 12.65 -35.75
CA GLU A 633 -13.92 13.48 -35.25
C GLU A 633 -14.11 13.92 -33.80
N VAL A 634 -15.32 14.33 -33.43
CA VAL A 634 -15.62 14.78 -32.07
C VAL A 634 -15.69 13.59 -31.09
N GLU A 635 -16.30 12.48 -31.49
CA GLU A 635 -16.29 11.23 -30.71
C GLU A 635 -14.86 10.63 -30.63
N GLY A 636 -14.10 10.71 -31.73
CA GLY A 636 -12.73 10.26 -31.78
C GLY A 636 -11.79 11.09 -30.88
N VAL A 637 -11.98 12.40 -30.82
CA VAL A 637 -11.26 13.31 -29.92
C VAL A 637 -11.67 13.05 -28.46
N ALA A 638 -12.96 12.92 -28.18
CA ALA A 638 -13.44 12.60 -26.83
C ALA A 638 -12.95 11.24 -26.33
N LEU A 639 -12.88 10.25 -27.21
CA LEU A 639 -12.41 8.91 -26.89
C LEU A 639 -10.89 8.87 -26.66
N ARG A 640 -10.10 9.57 -27.50
CA ARG A 640 -8.66 9.76 -27.33
C ARG A 640 -8.36 10.55 -26.07
N SER A 641 -9.18 11.56 -25.78
CA SER A 641 -9.11 12.33 -24.53
C SER A 641 -9.36 11.47 -23.31
N ASN A 642 -10.29 10.53 -23.34
CA ASN A 642 -10.55 9.60 -22.24
C ASN A 642 -9.37 8.63 -21.99
N VAL A 643 -8.72 8.15 -23.05
CA VAL A 643 -7.52 7.30 -22.95
C VAL A 643 -6.37 8.08 -22.33
N LEU A 644 -6.13 9.29 -22.79
CA LEU A 644 -5.09 10.15 -22.25
C LEU A 644 -5.42 10.63 -20.83
N ASN A 645 -6.69 10.92 -20.53
CA ASN A 645 -7.12 11.25 -19.17
C ASN A 645 -6.78 10.13 -18.17
N ARG A 646 -7.00 8.88 -18.52
CA ARG A 646 -6.62 7.75 -17.65
C ARG A 646 -5.11 7.60 -17.47
N PHE A 647 -4.34 7.94 -18.50
CA PHE A 647 -2.88 7.99 -18.38
C PHE A 647 -2.43 9.15 -17.49
N PHE A 648 -3.10 10.31 -17.60
CA PHE A 648 -2.80 11.50 -16.82
C PHE A 648 -3.51 11.56 -15.47
N GLU A 649 -4.57 10.77 -15.25
CA GLU A 649 -5.32 10.75 -13.99
C GLU A 649 -4.43 10.58 -12.76
N PRO A 650 -3.43 9.68 -12.75
CA PRO A 650 -2.45 9.64 -11.68
C PRO A 650 -1.63 10.94 -11.57
N ILE A 651 -1.29 11.57 -12.70
CA ILE A 651 -0.54 12.83 -12.73
C ILE A 651 -1.41 13.97 -12.21
N TYR A 652 -2.71 14.02 -12.53
CA TYR A 652 -3.66 14.98 -11.96
C TYR A 652 -3.78 14.89 -10.45
N ASN A 653 -3.79 13.68 -9.93
CA ASN A 653 -3.86 13.45 -8.47
C ASN A 653 -2.54 13.82 -7.76
N ILE A 654 -1.47 13.94 -8.49
CA ILE A 654 -0.10 14.17 -8.04
C ILE A 654 0.29 15.66 -8.04
N MET A 655 -0.28 16.44 -8.94
CA MET A 655 0.08 17.85 -9.12
C MET A 655 0.02 18.70 -7.85
N PRO A 656 -0.94 18.49 -6.93
CA PRO A 656 -0.92 19.18 -5.64
C PRO A 656 0.38 19.00 -4.87
N MET A 657 1.00 17.86 -4.98
CA MET A 657 2.20 17.51 -4.23
C MET A 657 3.49 18.12 -4.79
N TYR A 658 3.49 18.51 -6.08
CA TYR A 658 4.66 19.15 -6.67
C TYR A 658 4.99 20.51 -6.05
N GLN A 659 4.01 21.20 -5.47
CA GLN A 659 4.27 22.46 -4.77
C GLN A 659 5.11 22.25 -3.51
N GLU A 660 4.84 21.17 -2.78
CA GLU A 660 5.60 20.80 -1.59
C GLU A 660 7.08 20.51 -1.93
N PHE A 661 7.34 20.00 -3.14
CA PHE A 661 8.70 19.78 -3.63
C PHE A 661 9.41 21.05 -4.09
N ARG A 662 8.72 22.20 -4.13
CA ARG A 662 9.32 23.50 -4.48
C ARG A 662 9.67 24.32 -3.27
N THR A 663 8.83 24.31 -2.25
CA THR A 663 9.00 25.18 -1.08
C THR A 663 8.37 24.53 0.11
N THR A 664 9.05 24.52 1.25
CA THR A 664 8.50 24.03 2.53
C THR A 664 8.40 25.21 3.48
N ILE A 665 7.20 25.44 4.03
CA ILE A 665 6.95 26.44 5.06
C ILE A 665 6.95 25.74 6.41
N TYR A 666 7.76 26.21 7.34
CA TYR A 666 7.87 25.61 8.68
C TYR A 666 7.70 26.65 9.78
N SER A 667 7.27 26.21 10.95
CA SER A 667 7.20 27.03 12.15
C SER A 667 7.32 26.18 13.40
N ASP A 668 8.18 26.58 14.32
CA ASP A 668 8.24 25.97 15.65
C ASP A 668 7.02 26.35 16.51
N LYS A 669 6.46 27.53 16.25
CA LYS A 669 5.27 28.06 16.94
C LYS A 669 3.98 27.38 16.49
N PHE A 670 3.88 27.07 15.19
CA PHE A 670 2.71 26.51 14.53
C PHE A 670 3.07 25.19 13.80
N PRO A 671 3.20 24.08 14.52
CA PRO A 671 3.48 22.79 13.88
C PRO A 671 2.46 22.47 12.78
N CYS A 672 2.86 21.84 11.70
CA CYS A 672 2.05 21.51 10.50
C CYS A 672 1.50 22.71 9.73
N ILE A 673 2.03 23.91 9.91
CA ILE A 673 1.54 25.11 9.22
C ILE A 673 1.73 25.01 7.70
N GLY A 674 2.80 24.41 7.23
CA GLY A 674 3.05 24.20 5.81
C GLY A 674 1.95 23.34 5.17
N ASP A 675 1.61 22.21 5.78
CA ASP A 675 0.53 21.35 5.32
C ASP A 675 -0.82 22.10 5.30
N LEU A 676 -1.06 22.92 6.32
CA LEU A 676 -2.27 23.74 6.42
C LEU A 676 -2.36 24.74 5.27
N ILE A 677 -1.28 25.43 4.95
CA ILE A 677 -1.23 26.43 3.87
C ILE A 677 -1.46 25.77 2.52
N TYR A 678 -0.81 24.65 2.24
CA TYR A 678 -0.99 23.93 0.98
C TYR A 678 -2.39 23.33 0.84
N GLU A 679 -3.01 22.88 1.93
CA GLU A 679 -4.36 22.32 1.90
C GLU A 679 -5.44 23.38 1.63
N ILE A 680 -5.19 24.66 1.90
CA ILE A 680 -6.09 25.78 1.56
C ILE A 680 -6.50 25.70 0.09
N ARG A 681 -5.56 25.35 -0.79
CA ARG A 681 -5.79 25.27 -2.23
C ARG A 681 -6.71 24.13 -2.64
N PHE A 682 -6.74 23.03 -1.87
CA PHE A 682 -7.46 21.81 -2.20
C PHE A 682 -8.75 21.62 -1.42
N SER A 683 -8.98 22.42 -0.37
CA SER A 683 -10.17 22.31 0.50
C SER A 683 -11.51 22.40 -0.24
N GLY A 684 -11.53 23.00 -1.44
CA GLY A 684 -12.71 23.09 -2.29
C GLY A 684 -13.05 21.81 -3.07
N GLN A 685 -12.13 20.87 -3.22
CA GLN A 685 -12.26 19.70 -4.11
C GLN A 685 -12.52 18.38 -3.36
N SER A 686 -12.30 18.35 -2.06
CA SER A 686 -12.48 17.13 -1.25
C SER A 686 -13.94 16.70 -1.21
N LYS A 687 -14.24 15.56 -1.83
CA LYS A 687 -15.52 14.84 -1.76
C LYS A 687 -15.61 13.90 -0.55
N ASP A 688 -14.81 14.10 0.48
CA ASP A 688 -14.81 13.21 1.64
C ASP A 688 -16.12 13.32 2.41
N HIS A 689 -17.07 12.48 2.06
CA HIS A 689 -18.28 12.27 2.83
C HIS A 689 -17.94 11.41 4.05
N LEU A 690 -17.60 12.08 5.16
CA LEU A 690 -17.50 11.38 6.43
C LEU A 690 -18.82 10.70 6.77
N SER A 691 -18.74 9.45 7.21
CA SER A 691 -19.87 8.78 7.82
C SER A 691 -20.31 9.50 9.10
N LEU A 692 -21.54 9.30 9.52
CA LEU A 692 -22.04 9.91 10.77
C LEU A 692 -21.14 9.54 11.97
N ASN A 693 -20.67 8.29 12.03
CA ASN A 693 -19.78 7.84 13.11
C ASN A 693 -18.44 8.59 13.10
N GLU A 694 -17.85 8.85 11.95
CA GLU A 694 -16.60 9.60 11.84
C GLU A 694 -16.80 11.07 12.24
N LYS A 695 -17.94 11.67 11.89
CA LYS A 695 -18.29 13.03 12.33
C LYS A 695 -18.42 13.12 13.85
N VAL A 696 -19.14 12.18 14.47
CA VAL A 696 -19.30 12.12 15.92
C VAL A 696 -17.95 11.92 16.60
N LYS A 697 -17.11 10.99 16.11
CA LYS A 697 -15.76 10.79 16.64
C LYS A 697 -14.91 12.06 16.53
N THR A 698 -15.00 12.79 15.42
CA THR A 698 -14.26 14.05 15.22
C THR A 698 -14.68 15.12 16.20
N ILE A 699 -15.98 15.29 16.43
CA ILE A 699 -16.51 16.23 17.41
C ILE A 699 -16.01 15.84 18.81
N GLN A 700 -16.19 14.59 19.21
CA GLN A 700 -15.74 14.08 20.51
C GLN A 700 -14.24 14.22 20.73
N TYR A 701 -13.44 14.06 19.65
CA TYR A 701 -11.99 14.20 19.72
C TYR A 701 -11.56 15.64 20.00
N TRP A 702 -12.21 16.64 19.35
CA TRP A 702 -11.83 18.05 19.45
C TRP A 702 -12.54 18.83 20.56
N ASP A 703 -13.61 18.30 21.14
CA ASP A 703 -14.31 18.96 22.27
C ASP A 703 -13.50 18.80 23.55
N GLY A 704 -13.01 19.89 24.06
CA GLY A 704 -12.10 19.96 25.20
C GLY A 704 -10.62 19.74 24.87
N ARG A 705 -10.24 19.71 23.56
CA ARG A 705 -8.85 19.49 23.14
C ARG A 705 -8.40 20.58 22.15
N SER A 706 -7.36 21.31 22.49
CA SER A 706 -6.74 22.28 21.58
C SER A 706 -5.85 21.61 20.54
N LEU A 707 -5.66 22.24 19.38
CA LEU A 707 -4.74 21.73 18.36
C LEU A 707 -3.31 21.62 18.91
N ARG A 708 -2.84 22.65 19.64
CA ARG A 708 -1.52 22.63 20.27
C ARG A 708 -1.38 21.48 21.26
N GLY A 709 -2.41 21.25 22.11
CA GLY A 709 -2.42 20.14 23.05
C GLY A 709 -2.40 18.78 22.36
N ALA A 710 -3.20 18.62 21.32
CA ALA A 710 -3.23 17.39 20.54
C ALA A 710 -1.89 17.08 19.84
N LEU A 711 -1.24 18.09 19.27
CA LEU A 711 0.05 17.95 18.61
C LEU A 711 1.22 17.68 19.58
N MET A 712 1.04 17.95 20.86
CA MET A 712 2.02 17.68 21.93
C MET A 712 1.75 16.38 22.69
N ASP A 713 0.59 15.76 22.51
CA ASP A 713 0.19 14.52 23.16
C ASP A 713 0.91 13.33 22.50
N ARG A 714 1.91 12.78 23.21
CA ARG A 714 2.76 11.70 22.70
C ARG A 714 2.07 10.34 22.70
N ASP A 715 1.16 10.15 23.62
CA ASP A 715 0.51 8.87 23.84
C ASP A 715 -0.64 8.65 22.85
N ASN A 716 -1.17 9.74 22.28
CA ASN A 716 -2.27 9.71 21.32
C ASN A 716 -1.94 10.55 20.08
N PRO A 717 -1.20 10.02 19.10
CA PRO A 717 -0.91 10.72 17.85
C PRO A 717 -2.22 11.11 17.14
N VAL A 718 -2.23 12.30 16.55
CA VAL A 718 -3.45 12.82 15.92
C VAL A 718 -3.73 12.05 14.64
N GLU A 719 -4.88 11.39 14.58
CA GLU A 719 -5.32 10.75 13.36
C GLU A 719 -5.45 11.77 12.21
N TYR A 720 -5.07 11.36 11.01
CA TYR A 720 -5.10 12.24 9.84
C TYR A 720 -6.47 12.91 9.61
N ILE A 721 -7.55 12.13 9.74
CA ILE A 721 -8.90 12.63 9.49
C ILE A 721 -9.29 13.75 10.48
N MET A 722 -8.84 13.60 11.75
CA MET A 722 -9.07 14.59 12.79
C MET A 722 -8.28 15.88 12.50
N LEU A 723 -7.02 15.73 12.14
CA LEU A 723 -6.16 16.84 11.78
C LEU A 723 -6.68 17.55 10.52
N LYS A 724 -7.07 16.80 9.49
CA LYS A 724 -7.66 17.34 8.26
C LYS A 724 -8.89 18.21 8.55
N LYS A 725 -9.81 17.75 9.38
CA LYS A 725 -11.02 18.52 9.72
C LYS A 725 -10.70 19.80 10.51
N LYS A 726 -9.73 19.76 11.41
CA LYS A 726 -9.28 20.96 12.11
C LYS A 726 -8.59 21.94 11.15
N ARG A 727 -7.77 21.47 10.22
CA ARG A 727 -7.16 22.28 9.17
C ARG A 727 -8.20 22.91 8.23
N GLU A 728 -9.18 22.13 7.74
CA GLU A 728 -10.30 22.66 6.95
C GLU A 728 -11.05 23.78 7.68
N HIS A 729 -11.24 23.63 8.98
CA HIS A 729 -11.89 24.67 9.80
C HIS A 729 -11.04 25.94 9.88
N ILE A 730 -9.72 25.81 10.12
CA ILE A 730 -8.80 26.97 10.14
C ILE A 730 -8.76 27.66 8.79
N ASN A 731 -8.73 26.88 7.71
CA ASN A 731 -8.76 27.43 6.34
C ASN A 731 -10.05 28.18 6.06
N SER A 732 -11.20 27.64 6.48
CA SER A 732 -12.50 28.30 6.36
C SER A 732 -12.51 29.62 7.11
N LEU A 733 -11.81 29.70 8.23
CA LEU A 733 -11.70 30.91 9.01
C LEU A 733 -10.86 31.99 8.32
N ILE A 734 -9.69 31.60 7.78
CA ILE A 734 -8.87 32.53 6.99
C ILE A 734 -9.69 33.05 5.80
N ALA A 735 -10.48 32.17 5.17
CA ALA A 735 -11.37 32.52 4.07
C ALA A 735 -12.49 33.53 4.45
N THR A 736 -12.80 33.70 5.72
CA THR A 736 -13.71 34.79 6.17
C THR A 736 -13.07 36.16 6.10
N ARG A 737 -11.73 36.26 5.97
CA ARG A 737 -10.96 37.52 5.96
C ARG A 737 -10.39 37.84 4.59
N VAL A 738 -9.99 36.83 3.87
CA VAL A 738 -9.38 36.94 2.54
C VAL A 738 -10.09 35.96 1.60
N GLU A 739 -10.51 36.44 0.44
CA GLU A 739 -11.15 35.59 -0.55
C GLU A 739 -10.19 34.50 -1.02
N MET A 740 -10.66 33.26 -1.03
CA MET A 740 -9.80 32.09 -1.29
C MET A 740 -9.02 32.17 -2.61
N MET A 741 -9.56 32.85 -3.61
CA MET A 741 -8.89 33.02 -4.90
C MET A 741 -7.62 33.87 -4.74
N TYR A 742 -7.71 35.01 -4.08
CA TYR A 742 -6.53 35.88 -3.85
C TYR A 742 -5.50 35.20 -2.94
N MET A 743 -5.97 34.36 -2.03
CA MET A 743 -5.08 33.58 -1.21
C MET A 743 -4.33 32.51 -2.01
N TRP A 744 -5.00 31.91 -2.98
CA TRP A 744 -4.34 30.95 -3.89
C TRP A 744 -3.27 31.62 -4.75
N ASP A 745 -3.60 32.76 -5.34
CA ASP A 745 -2.66 33.55 -6.14
C ASP A 745 -1.44 33.97 -5.29
N PHE A 746 -1.70 34.43 -4.04
CA PHE A 746 -0.62 34.78 -3.12
C PHE A 746 0.29 33.59 -2.79
N ILE A 747 -0.27 32.42 -2.47
CA ILE A 747 0.53 31.21 -2.16
C ILE A 747 1.37 30.82 -3.38
N GLU A 748 0.79 30.92 -4.57
CA GLU A 748 1.51 30.63 -5.80
C GLU A 748 2.67 31.59 -6.05
N ASP A 749 2.43 32.89 -5.89
CA ASP A 749 3.46 33.90 -6.05
C ASP A 749 4.55 33.78 -4.97
N PHE A 750 4.16 33.48 -3.74
CA PHE A 750 5.10 33.20 -2.63
C PHE A 750 6.02 32.01 -2.96
N VAL A 751 5.47 30.91 -3.46
CA VAL A 751 6.25 29.72 -3.88
C VAL A 751 7.16 30.06 -5.07
N LYS A 752 6.73 30.90 -6.01
CA LYS A 752 7.58 31.36 -7.14
C LYS A 752 8.72 32.25 -6.68
N CYS A 753 8.48 33.10 -5.68
CA CYS A 753 9.51 33.99 -5.12
C CYS A 753 10.53 33.25 -4.23
N HIS A 754 10.15 32.11 -3.65
CA HIS A 754 10.97 31.33 -2.73
C HIS A 754 11.20 29.88 -3.23
N PRO A 755 11.74 29.67 -4.44
CA PRO A 755 11.85 28.33 -5.03
C PRO A 755 12.92 27.49 -4.34
N PHE A 756 12.63 26.21 -4.18
CA PHE A 756 13.55 25.18 -3.72
C PHE A 756 14.25 25.46 -2.39
N GLN A 757 13.47 25.96 -1.43
CA GLN A 757 13.99 26.28 -0.10
C GLN A 757 12.95 26.01 1.01
N ARG A 758 13.48 25.90 2.22
CA ARG A 758 12.71 25.83 3.46
C ARG A 758 12.58 27.24 4.05
N VAL A 759 11.36 27.75 4.15
CA VAL A 759 11.08 29.15 4.55
C VAL A 759 10.42 29.18 5.90
N ASP A 760 10.86 30.11 6.77
CA ASP A 760 10.22 30.33 8.06
C ASP A 760 8.83 30.96 7.85
N PHE A 761 7.85 30.51 8.61
CA PHE A 761 6.49 31.04 8.55
C PHE A 761 6.40 32.54 8.85
N ASP A 762 7.31 33.08 9.65
CA ASP A 762 7.36 34.52 9.92
C ASP A 762 7.55 35.35 8.66
N VAL A 763 8.25 34.81 7.66
CA VAL A 763 8.41 35.46 6.33
C VAL A 763 7.07 35.45 5.60
N PHE A 764 6.42 34.29 5.55
CA PHE A 764 5.09 34.14 4.94
C PHE A 764 4.06 35.06 5.59
N ALA A 765 4.02 35.11 6.93
CA ALA A 765 3.07 35.92 7.69
C ALA A 765 3.27 37.43 7.46
N ARG A 766 4.52 37.85 7.28
CA ARG A 766 4.86 39.25 6.98
C ARG A 766 4.37 39.63 5.58
N GLU A 767 4.71 38.88 4.55
CA GLU A 767 4.29 39.11 3.17
C GLU A 767 2.76 39.05 3.04
N PHE A 768 2.12 38.11 3.74
CA PHE A 768 0.67 38.00 3.81
C PHE A 768 0.02 39.25 4.41
N LYS A 769 0.60 39.76 5.50
CA LYS A 769 0.12 40.99 6.15
C LYS A 769 0.29 42.22 5.25
N ASP A 770 1.41 42.31 4.54
CA ASP A 770 1.68 43.41 3.63
C ASP A 770 0.70 43.44 2.45
N GLN A 771 0.29 42.27 1.95
CA GLN A 771 -0.64 42.18 0.82
C GLN A 771 -2.11 42.35 1.24
N PHE A 772 -2.54 41.72 2.32
CA PHE A 772 -3.95 41.65 2.70
C PHE A 772 -4.32 42.52 3.91
N ASN A 773 -3.36 43.13 4.56
CA ASN A 773 -3.53 43.84 5.82
C ASN A 773 -4.20 42.99 6.92
N VAL A 774 -3.95 41.68 6.92
CA VAL A 774 -4.48 40.72 7.89
C VAL A 774 -3.32 40.08 8.65
N ASN A 775 -3.40 40.17 10.00
CA ASN A 775 -2.42 39.52 10.86
C ASN A 775 -2.82 38.03 11.06
N ILE A 776 -2.21 37.16 10.24
CA ILE A 776 -2.46 35.71 10.26
C ILE A 776 -1.91 35.05 11.53
N ASP A 777 -0.82 35.56 12.12
CA ASP A 777 -0.22 35.03 13.35
C ASP A 777 -1.22 35.07 14.52
N SER A 778 -1.84 36.22 14.77
CA SER A 778 -2.78 36.38 15.88
C SER A 778 -4.03 35.50 15.72
N LEU A 779 -4.42 35.28 14.46
CA LEU A 779 -5.53 34.42 14.10
C LEU A 779 -5.18 32.96 14.40
N LEU A 780 -4.03 32.48 13.94
CA LEU A 780 -3.57 31.12 14.16
C LEU A 780 -3.31 30.85 15.65
N GLU A 781 -2.70 31.78 16.38
CA GLU A 781 -2.40 31.61 17.80
C GLU A 781 -3.66 31.29 18.63
N ARG A 782 -4.74 32.02 18.37
CA ARG A 782 -6.03 31.75 18.98
C ARG A 782 -6.53 30.34 18.66
N TYR A 783 -6.47 29.92 17.39
CA TYR A 783 -7.01 28.64 16.96
C TYR A 783 -6.18 27.43 17.35
N TYR A 784 -4.90 27.57 17.47
CA TYR A 784 -4.05 26.53 18.03
C TYR A 784 -4.27 26.34 19.52
N ALA A 785 -4.76 27.38 20.20
CA ALA A 785 -5.03 27.40 21.64
C ALA A 785 -6.49 27.00 21.99
N ASP A 786 -7.45 27.26 21.08
CA ASP A 786 -8.88 27.00 21.36
C ASP A 786 -9.15 25.50 21.51
N ASP A 787 -9.71 25.12 22.64
CA ASP A 787 -10.07 23.74 23.03
C ASP A 787 -11.57 23.44 22.94
N ARG A 788 -12.38 24.38 22.51
CA ARG A 788 -13.84 24.26 22.42
C ARG A 788 -14.31 24.37 20.98
N LEU A 789 -15.43 23.71 20.70
CA LEU A 789 -16.10 23.81 19.40
C LEU A 789 -17.33 24.75 19.51
N PRO A 790 -17.63 25.52 18.44
CA PRO A 790 -18.83 26.35 18.42
C PRO A 790 -20.08 25.49 18.28
N THR A 791 -21.23 26.05 18.69
CA THR A 791 -22.55 25.52 18.41
C THR A 791 -23.27 26.51 17.53
N LEU A 792 -23.77 26.10 16.38
CA LEU A 792 -24.41 26.98 15.39
C LEU A 792 -25.81 26.50 15.07
N PHE A 793 -26.81 27.37 15.21
CA PHE A 793 -28.18 27.08 14.83
C PHE A 793 -28.58 27.89 13.61
N VAL A 794 -29.10 27.22 12.57
CA VAL A 794 -29.57 27.84 11.33
C VAL A 794 -31.10 27.90 11.38
N GLN A 795 -31.63 29.07 11.16
CA GLN A 795 -33.08 29.35 11.13
C GLN A 795 -33.45 30.14 9.89
N ASP A 796 -34.72 30.13 9.53
CA ASP A 796 -35.29 30.96 8.45
C ASP A 796 -34.56 30.74 7.10
N LEU A 797 -34.23 29.50 6.76
CA LEU A 797 -33.63 29.19 5.48
C LEU A 797 -34.62 29.44 4.36
N LYS A 798 -34.39 30.46 3.51
CA LYS A 798 -35.32 30.93 2.48
C LYS A 798 -34.61 31.24 1.18
N MET A 799 -35.35 31.09 0.08
CA MET A 799 -34.98 31.65 -1.21
C MET A 799 -35.91 32.81 -1.56
N GLU A 800 -35.32 33.96 -1.76
CA GLU A 800 -36.03 35.17 -2.16
C GLU A 800 -35.53 35.59 -3.54
N SER A 801 -36.34 36.31 -4.28
CA SER A 801 -35.92 36.91 -5.55
C SER A 801 -35.81 38.44 -5.36
N TYR A 802 -34.65 39.00 -5.56
CA TYR A 802 -34.45 40.43 -5.55
C TYR A 802 -34.03 40.90 -6.93
N ASN A 803 -34.87 41.72 -7.58
CA ASN A 803 -34.67 42.17 -8.97
C ASN A 803 -34.43 41.04 -9.99
N GLY A 804 -35.11 39.90 -9.81
CA GLY A 804 -34.96 38.74 -10.68
C GLY A 804 -33.76 37.87 -10.40
N ILE A 805 -32.93 38.21 -9.40
CA ILE A 805 -31.77 37.44 -8.98
C ILE A 805 -32.17 36.61 -7.76
N PRO A 806 -32.04 35.28 -7.79
CA PRO A 806 -32.28 34.44 -6.61
C PRO A 806 -31.31 34.76 -5.49
N LEU A 807 -31.81 34.97 -4.30
CA LEU A 807 -31.08 35.31 -3.08
C LEU A 807 -31.39 34.25 -2.02
N GLY A 808 -30.39 33.47 -1.65
CA GLY A 808 -30.52 32.58 -0.49
C GLY A 808 -30.28 33.37 0.79
N SER A 809 -31.17 33.25 1.76
CA SER A 809 -31.03 33.88 3.06
C SER A 809 -31.23 32.91 4.21
N CYS A 810 -30.49 33.10 5.31
CA CYS A 810 -30.69 32.38 6.55
C CYS A 810 -30.24 33.23 7.72
N LYS A 811 -30.79 32.94 8.92
CA LYS A 811 -30.30 33.46 10.19
C LYS A 811 -29.48 32.39 10.90
N VAL A 812 -28.29 32.76 11.36
CA VAL A 812 -27.41 31.88 12.11
C VAL A 812 -27.16 32.42 13.49
N TYR A 813 -27.49 31.63 14.48
CA TYR A 813 -27.32 31.96 15.88
C TYR A 813 -26.17 31.18 16.49
N ASN A 814 -25.20 31.82 17.10
CA ASN A 814 -24.08 31.26 17.81
C ASN A 814 -24.20 31.52 19.32
N PRO A 815 -24.74 30.60 20.14
CA PRO A 815 -24.81 30.75 21.57
C PRO A 815 -23.52 30.53 22.34
N SER A 816 -22.50 30.00 21.64
CA SER A 816 -21.22 29.64 22.26
C SER A 816 -20.35 30.87 22.55
N ASN A 817 -19.31 30.67 23.37
CA ASN A 817 -18.33 31.72 23.74
C ASN A 817 -17.21 31.89 22.74
N ILE A 818 -17.25 31.14 21.66
CA ILE A 818 -16.22 31.13 20.58
C ILE A 818 -16.89 31.44 19.25
N ASP A 819 -16.11 32.00 18.35
CA ASP A 819 -16.56 32.30 17.01
C ASP A 819 -16.77 31.02 16.20
N GLY A 820 -17.82 30.96 15.38
CA GLY A 820 -18.09 29.92 14.44
C GLY A 820 -17.82 30.34 13.00
N VAL A 821 -17.61 29.34 12.11
CA VAL A 821 -17.49 29.59 10.69
C VAL A 821 -18.61 28.88 9.96
N LEU A 822 -19.25 29.60 9.08
CA LEU A 822 -20.27 29.09 8.19
C LEU A 822 -19.79 29.17 6.74
N ARG A 823 -20.02 28.11 6.02
CA ARG A 823 -19.79 28.03 4.58
C ARG A 823 -21.14 27.90 3.85
N VAL A 824 -21.32 28.67 2.83
CA VAL A 824 -22.51 28.59 1.98
C VAL A 824 -22.08 28.19 0.58
N ASP A 825 -22.57 27.03 0.13
CA ASP A 825 -22.34 26.52 -1.20
C ASP A 825 -23.55 26.79 -2.10
N GLY A 826 -23.32 27.40 -3.25
CA GLY A 826 -24.29 27.49 -4.33
C GLY A 826 -24.09 26.37 -5.36
N TYR A 827 -25.16 25.97 -6.03
CA TYR A 827 -25.12 24.95 -7.07
C TYR A 827 -25.76 25.47 -8.36
N ASP A 828 -25.17 25.13 -9.52
CA ASP A 828 -25.77 25.44 -10.82
C ASP A 828 -26.87 24.43 -11.23
N GLN A 829 -27.57 24.64 -12.34
CA GLN A 829 -28.66 23.75 -12.84
C GLN A 829 -28.20 22.33 -13.12
N LYS A 830 -26.88 22.10 -13.26
CA LYS A 830 -26.29 20.78 -13.43
C LYS A 830 -25.70 20.22 -12.12
N LEU A 831 -26.10 20.76 -10.96
CA LEU A 831 -25.60 20.43 -9.64
C LEU A 831 -24.08 20.62 -9.50
N ARG A 832 -23.46 21.49 -10.30
CA ARG A 832 -22.08 21.83 -10.13
C ARG A 832 -21.95 22.90 -9.07
N ARG A 833 -21.05 22.64 -8.12
CA ARG A 833 -20.77 23.53 -7.02
C ARG A 833 -20.21 24.87 -7.53
N GLN A 834 -20.79 25.96 -7.08
CA GLN A 834 -20.27 27.31 -7.25
C GLN A 834 -19.20 27.61 -6.19
N ARG A 835 -18.54 28.74 -6.33
CA ARG A 835 -17.56 29.18 -5.32
C ARG A 835 -18.21 29.32 -3.95
N PRO A 836 -17.64 28.72 -2.89
CA PRO A 836 -18.20 28.84 -1.54
C PRO A 836 -18.00 30.23 -0.98
N ASN A 837 -18.97 30.69 -0.21
CA ASN A 837 -18.87 31.93 0.58
C ASN A 837 -18.68 31.56 2.04
N TYR A 838 -17.73 32.20 2.71
CA TYR A 838 -17.42 31.97 4.11
C TYR A 838 -17.81 33.14 4.97
N PHE A 839 -18.45 32.86 6.10
CA PHE A 839 -18.95 33.87 7.03
C PHE A 839 -18.50 33.59 8.46
N LEU A 840 -17.93 34.61 9.10
CA LEU A 840 -17.67 34.56 10.54
C LEU A 840 -18.96 34.82 11.31
N ILE A 841 -19.30 33.97 12.24
CA ILE A 841 -20.40 34.11 13.17
C ILE A 841 -19.81 34.37 14.56
N PRO A 842 -19.76 35.60 15.02
CA PRO A 842 -19.16 35.93 16.33
C PRO A 842 -19.82 35.19 17.49
N ALA A 843 -19.06 34.98 18.54
CA ALA A 843 -19.58 34.45 19.81
C ALA A 843 -20.80 35.21 20.29
N LYS A 844 -21.78 34.49 20.83
CA LYS A 844 -23.02 35.06 21.39
C LYS A 844 -23.76 36.03 20.45
N SER A 845 -23.74 35.77 19.17
CA SER A 845 -24.37 36.64 18.19
C SER A 845 -25.38 35.90 17.31
N CYS A 846 -26.26 36.68 16.68
CA CYS A 846 -27.13 36.23 15.61
C CYS A 846 -26.81 37.06 14.36
N LYS A 847 -26.55 36.38 13.25
CA LYS A 847 -26.23 37.06 11.99
C LYS A 847 -27.17 36.58 10.89
N GLU A 848 -27.75 37.54 10.15
CA GLU A 848 -28.46 37.26 8.93
C GLU A 848 -27.44 37.17 7.76
N ILE A 849 -27.51 36.10 7.01
CA ILE A 849 -26.64 35.84 5.87
C ILE A 849 -27.48 35.85 4.62
N ARG A 850 -27.02 36.59 3.62
CA ARG A 850 -27.66 36.68 2.30
C ARG A 850 -26.60 36.40 1.24
N VAL A 851 -26.85 35.38 0.38
CA VAL A 851 -25.95 34.98 -0.68
C VAL A 851 -26.67 35.01 -2.01
N ARG A 852 -26.08 35.65 -3.01
CA ARG A 852 -26.59 35.63 -4.38
C ARG A 852 -26.39 34.25 -4.98
N ASN A 853 -27.44 33.69 -5.50
CA ASN A 853 -27.37 32.41 -6.18
C ASN A 853 -27.84 32.58 -7.64
N TYR A 854 -26.93 32.51 -8.59
CA TYR A 854 -27.20 32.99 -9.96
C TYR A 854 -28.10 32.10 -10.79
N THR A 855 -28.34 30.84 -10.39
CA THR A 855 -28.98 29.91 -11.33
C THR A 855 -29.98 28.92 -10.77
N ILE A 856 -30.11 28.69 -9.42
CA ILE A 856 -30.97 27.62 -8.92
C ILE A 856 -31.49 27.76 -7.52
N PRO A 857 -32.66 27.09 -7.27
CA PRO A 857 -33.34 27.11 -5.99
C PRO A 857 -32.60 26.32 -4.86
N ASN A 858 -31.48 25.69 -5.12
CA ASN A 858 -30.80 24.85 -4.10
C ASN A 858 -29.51 25.48 -3.62
N PHE A 859 -29.40 25.73 -2.35
CA PHE A 859 -28.15 26.10 -1.71
C PHE A 859 -27.93 25.27 -0.42
N ALA A 860 -26.69 25.05 -0.06
CA ALA A 860 -26.32 24.33 1.15
C ALA A 860 -25.55 25.22 2.11
N VAL A 861 -25.93 25.11 3.36
CA VAL A 861 -25.24 25.75 4.49
C VAL A 861 -24.46 24.68 5.24
N GLU A 862 -23.16 24.84 5.31
CA GLU A 862 -22.24 23.92 6.00
C GLU A 862 -21.67 24.62 7.23
N LEU A 863 -21.83 23.99 8.40
CA LEU A 863 -21.51 24.59 9.70
C LEU A 863 -20.03 24.49 10.09
N GLY A 864 -19.20 23.90 9.24
CA GLY A 864 -17.80 23.63 9.56
C GLY A 864 -17.65 22.65 10.74
N LEU A 865 -16.54 22.75 11.47
CA LEU A 865 -16.31 21.96 12.67
C LEU A 865 -17.05 22.60 13.86
N CYS A 866 -18.17 22.00 14.27
CA CYS A 866 -19.03 22.45 15.35
C CYS A 866 -19.57 21.28 16.18
N CYS A 867 -20.12 21.55 17.37
CA CYS A 867 -20.65 20.51 18.26
C CYS A 867 -21.93 19.86 17.77
N ASN A 868 -22.70 20.50 16.89
CA ASN A 868 -24.01 20.04 16.49
C ASN A 868 -24.05 19.41 15.10
N LEU A 869 -24.99 18.48 14.92
CA LEU A 869 -25.30 17.79 13.67
C LEU A 869 -26.79 18.04 13.32
N PRO A 870 -27.15 18.04 12.03
CA PRO A 870 -26.28 17.86 10.87
C PRO A 870 -25.35 19.06 10.63
N ASP A 871 -24.14 18.78 10.16
CA ASP A 871 -23.14 19.79 9.81
C ASP A 871 -23.41 20.48 8.45
N LYS A 872 -24.33 19.93 7.68
CA LYS A 872 -24.77 20.46 6.38
C LYS A 872 -26.29 20.44 6.25
N ILE A 873 -26.84 21.60 5.91
CA ILE A 873 -28.27 21.83 5.79
C ILE A 873 -28.56 22.28 4.36
N TRP A 874 -29.50 21.61 3.72
CA TRP A 874 -29.91 21.88 2.34
C TRP A 874 -31.24 22.63 2.32
N TYR A 875 -31.35 23.60 1.41
CA TYR A 875 -32.60 24.23 1.06
C TYR A 875 -33.26 23.48 -0.11
#